data_f90ed4a5aa12cfd1ec6a7df3bb6e861b
#
_entry.id   f90ed4a5aa12cfd1ec6a7df3bb6e861b
#
_cell.length_a   1.000
_cell.length_b   1.000
_cell.length_c   1.000
_cell.angle_alpha   90.00
_cell.angle_beta   90.00
_cell.angle_gamma   90.00
#
_symmetry.space_group_name_H-M   'P 1'
#
loop_
_entity.id
_entity.type
_entity.pdbx_description
1 polymer ?
#
loop_
_entity_poly.entity_id
_entity_poly.type
_entity_poly.pdbx_seq_one_letter_code
_entity_poly.pdbx_strand_id
1 'polypeptide(L)'
;MMVCLLMIESWFTIYITDLLSCLVIFPGTARQQFWFFTFNLPSIAHVEDLILWVQIPPSRSTYNNLINACGSSGNWREALKICKKMTDNGVGPDLVTHNIVLSAYKSGAQYLKALSYFELMKGTNIRPDTTTLNIVIHCLIKLGEYAKAIDMFNSMREKRAECQPDIVTFTSIIHMYSVCGQIENCKAVFNTMLAEGQKPNIVSYNALIAAYASHGMSKEALAVFNEIKKSGFWPDIVSYTSLLNAYGRSQQPKKAREVFDMIKRNNRKPNLVTYNALIDAYGSNSLLAEAVEVLREMEQDGIQPNVVSICTLLAACGRCGRKVKIDTVLSAAAQRGIKLNKVSYNAAIGSYLNVGEYDKAVILYRSMRKKKVAPDCVTYTVLISGCCKMSKYTEAICFLDEMMDLNIPLSKEVYPSVICAYSKQGQLKEAEYMFNLMKMAGCPPDVCTYTSMVHAYTAAENWEKACALYDEMETNNILPDTIACSALMRAFNKGGQPSKVLILAEIMKEKEIPFGDAIFFEMVSACSILRDWRTAMDLIKFMEPSFAVVSAGLVNQLLYFLGKSGKTETMLKLFYKMVSSGADVNFNTYSILLKNLLSAGNWRKYIEVLQWMVDAGIQPSKEMYCDISYFSQRSVGVENAATIQERLESLRGNVQNQILVSR
;
A
#
# COMPACT_ATOMS: atom_id res chain seq x y z
N MET A 1 7.45 34.57 14.17
CA MET A 1 7.65 35.65 15.15
C MET A 1 6.42 36.57 15.26
N MET A 2 5.84 37.07 14.16
CA MET A 2 4.65 37.95 14.17
C MET A 2 3.36 37.25 14.66
N VAL A 3 3.15 35.97 14.40
CA VAL A 3 2.01 35.19 14.90
C VAL A 3 2.13 34.92 16.42
N CYS A 4 3.35 34.73 16.93
CA CYS A 4 3.58 34.66 18.37
C CYS A 4 3.32 35.99 19.07
N LEU A 5 3.60 37.13 18.42
CA LEU A 5 3.30 38.44 18.95
C LEU A 5 1.79 38.74 18.97
N LEU A 6 1.04 38.35 17.94
CA LEU A 6 -0.42 38.50 17.89
C LEU A 6 -1.15 37.55 18.86
N MET A 7 -0.62 36.35 19.09
CA MET A 7 -1.12 35.48 20.15
C MET A 7 -0.80 36.01 21.54
N ILE A 8 0.35 36.61 21.73
CA ILE A 8 0.73 37.27 22.98
C ILE A 8 -0.15 38.51 23.22
N GLU A 9 -0.48 39.29 22.20
CA GLU A 9 -1.38 40.46 22.32
C GLU A 9 -2.83 40.06 22.62
N SER A 10 -3.39 39.04 22.01
CA SER A 10 -4.76 38.56 22.34
C SER A 10 -4.80 37.93 23.75
N TRP A 11 -3.74 37.28 24.16
CA TRP A 11 -3.54 36.73 25.49
C TRP A 11 -3.42 37.85 26.56
N PHE A 12 -2.67 38.87 26.22
CA PHE A 12 -2.45 40.05 27.09
C PHE A 12 -3.77 40.81 27.33
N THR A 13 -4.65 40.90 26.33
CA THR A 13 -5.90 41.64 26.44
C THR A 13 -6.93 40.95 27.33
N ILE A 14 -7.05 39.62 27.27
CA ILE A 14 -7.95 38.84 28.14
C ILE A 14 -7.39 38.77 29.58
N TYR A 15 -6.09 38.65 29.74
CA TYR A 15 -5.43 38.60 31.05
C TYR A 15 -5.45 39.95 31.76
N ILE A 16 -5.34 41.05 31.04
CA ILE A 16 -5.39 42.40 31.56
C ILE A 16 -6.80 42.79 32.01
N THR A 17 -7.88 42.36 31.36
CA THR A 17 -9.25 42.70 31.75
C THR A 17 -9.65 42.04 33.07
N ASP A 18 -9.25 40.79 33.31
CA ASP A 18 -9.50 40.11 34.58
C ASP A 18 -8.57 40.59 35.73
N LEU A 19 -7.32 40.95 35.39
CA LEU A 19 -6.36 41.53 36.31
C LEU A 19 -6.65 43.02 36.62
N LEU A 20 -7.20 43.77 35.67
CA LEU A 20 -7.64 45.15 35.90
C LEU A 20 -8.84 45.23 36.86
N SER A 21 -9.71 44.25 36.87
CA SER A 21 -10.79 44.13 37.85
C SER A 21 -10.24 43.87 39.28
N CYS A 22 -9.09 43.17 39.39
CA CYS A 22 -8.41 42.97 40.67
C CYS A 22 -7.51 44.18 41.11
N LEU A 23 -7.00 44.96 40.14
CA LEU A 23 -6.10 46.12 40.36
C LEU A 23 -6.81 47.38 40.93
N VAL A 24 -8.13 47.41 40.95
CA VAL A 24 -8.92 48.50 41.61
C VAL A 24 -8.71 48.52 43.12
N ILE A 25 -8.15 47.46 43.71
CA ILE A 25 -8.06 47.24 45.15
C ILE A 25 -6.64 47.58 45.75
N PHE A 26 -5.62 47.88 44.93
CA PHE A 26 -4.23 48.07 45.42
C PHE A 26 -3.71 49.50 45.39
N PRO A 27 -2.99 49.97 46.45
CA PRO A 27 -2.39 51.32 46.50
C PRO A 27 -1.09 51.44 45.68
N GLY A 28 -0.80 52.65 45.21
CA GLY A 28 0.12 53.11 44.17
C GLY A 28 1.53 52.50 44.03
N THR A 29 2.18 52.00 45.07
CA THR A 29 3.54 51.43 45.00
C THR A 29 3.56 49.97 44.52
N ALA A 30 2.52 49.20 44.76
CA ALA A 30 2.37 47.83 44.30
C ALA A 30 2.10 47.78 42.76
N ARG A 31 1.52 48.85 42.20
CA ARG A 31 1.30 48.98 40.75
C ARG A 31 2.58 49.06 39.93
N GLN A 32 3.61 49.77 40.42
CA GLN A 32 4.88 49.90 39.68
C GLN A 32 5.72 48.62 39.71
N GLN A 33 5.69 47.86 40.80
CA GLN A 33 6.39 46.57 40.90
C GLN A 33 5.71 45.48 40.07
N PHE A 34 4.38 45.51 39.95
CA PHE A 34 3.61 44.58 39.11
C PHE A 34 3.92 44.77 37.61
N TRP A 35 4.06 46.01 37.14
CA TRP A 35 4.47 46.31 35.77
C TRP A 35 5.87 45.83 35.44
N PHE A 36 6.80 45.88 36.38
CA PHE A 36 8.17 45.43 36.20
C PHE A 36 8.27 43.90 36.09
N PHE A 37 7.43 43.16 36.81
CA PHE A 37 7.36 41.70 36.75
C PHE A 37 6.67 41.17 35.48
N THR A 38 5.65 41.82 34.98
CA THR A 38 4.93 41.37 33.78
C THR A 38 5.72 41.55 32.48
N PHE A 39 6.64 42.52 32.43
CA PHE A 39 7.48 42.78 31.25
C PHE A 39 8.73 41.89 31.14
N ASN A 40 9.13 41.21 32.21
CA ASN A 40 10.37 40.42 32.27
C ASN A 40 10.18 38.90 32.44
N LEU A 41 9.03 38.32 32.06
CA LEU A 41 8.74 36.88 32.21
C LEU A 41 9.25 36.07 31.02
N PRO A 42 10.42 35.41 31.10
CA PRO A 42 10.89 34.53 30.02
C PRO A 42 10.52 33.06 30.19
N SER A 43 9.85 32.62 31.27
CA SER A 43 9.47 31.21 31.43
C SER A 43 8.34 30.97 32.45
N ILE A 44 7.56 29.92 32.23
CA ILE A 44 6.41 29.44 33.03
C ILE A 44 6.78 29.15 34.52
N ALA A 45 8.05 28.99 34.85
CA ALA A 45 8.54 28.74 36.21
C ALA A 45 8.18 29.86 37.21
N HIS A 46 7.96 31.09 36.77
CA HIS A 46 7.66 32.23 37.59
C HIS A 46 6.16 32.40 37.92
N VAL A 47 5.28 31.57 37.35
CA VAL A 47 3.83 31.60 37.64
C VAL A 47 3.57 31.11 39.08
N GLU A 48 4.40 30.21 39.61
CA GLU A 48 4.31 29.71 40.97
C GLU A 48 4.64 30.83 41.99
N ASP A 49 5.65 31.65 41.69
CA ASP A 49 6.05 32.78 42.51
C ASP A 49 4.97 33.88 42.51
N LEU A 50 4.24 34.03 41.41
CA LEU A 50 3.16 35.03 41.28
C LEU A 50 1.92 34.63 42.10
N ILE A 51 1.58 33.36 42.17
CA ILE A 51 0.48 32.85 43.02
C ILE A 51 0.81 33.00 44.50
N LEU A 52 2.07 32.76 44.90
CA LEU A 52 2.54 32.92 46.27
C LEU A 52 2.60 34.40 46.69
N TRP A 53 2.86 35.32 45.75
CA TRP A 53 3.01 36.75 46.05
C TRP A 53 1.67 37.48 46.24
N VAL A 54 0.59 37.03 45.56
CA VAL A 54 -0.71 37.75 45.58
C VAL A 54 -1.53 37.50 46.86
N GLN A 55 -1.17 36.53 47.71
CA GLN A 55 -1.85 36.18 48.98
C GLN A 55 -3.40 36.03 48.92
N ILE A 56 -3.98 35.98 47.72
CA ILE A 56 -5.42 35.74 47.48
C ILE A 56 -5.55 34.28 47.03
N PRO A 57 -6.43 33.46 47.61
CA PRO A 57 -6.62 32.11 47.16
C PRO A 57 -7.13 32.12 45.70
N PRO A 58 -6.38 31.45 44.76
CA PRO A 58 -6.78 31.45 43.37
C PRO A 58 -8.17 30.85 43.19
N SER A 59 -9.01 31.48 42.37
CA SER A 59 -10.32 30.97 42.04
C SER A 59 -10.22 29.75 41.10
N ARG A 60 -11.28 28.95 40.98
CA ARG A 60 -11.36 27.84 40.03
C ARG A 60 -11.04 28.31 38.59
N SER A 61 -11.56 29.47 38.19
CA SER A 61 -11.30 30.05 36.86
C SER A 61 -9.80 30.34 36.66
N THR A 62 -9.11 30.87 37.69
CA THR A 62 -7.67 31.12 37.63
C THR A 62 -6.88 29.84 37.42
N TYR A 63 -7.20 28.77 38.17
CA TYR A 63 -6.58 27.46 37.97
C TYR A 63 -6.86 26.89 36.57
N ASN A 64 -8.11 26.96 36.09
CA ASN A 64 -8.48 26.49 34.76
C ASN A 64 -7.70 27.22 33.64
N ASN A 65 -7.54 28.55 33.76
CA ASN A 65 -6.75 29.34 32.81
C ASN A 65 -5.26 28.92 32.81
N LEU A 66 -4.68 28.69 34.00
CA LEU A 66 -3.29 28.23 34.11
C LEU A 66 -3.08 26.83 33.56
N ILE A 67 -3.98 25.88 33.84
CA ILE A 67 -3.93 24.53 33.33
C ILE A 67 -4.05 24.55 31.80
N ASN A 68 -4.96 25.39 31.27
CA ASN A 68 -5.14 25.54 29.82
C ASN A 68 -3.90 26.12 29.16
N ALA A 69 -3.27 27.09 29.76
CA ALA A 69 -2.04 27.70 29.28
C ALA A 69 -0.89 26.69 29.15
N CYS A 70 -0.67 25.91 30.19
CA CYS A 70 0.32 24.85 30.20
C CYS A 70 -0.06 23.72 29.20
N GLY A 71 -1.35 23.36 29.12
CA GLY A 71 -1.84 22.34 28.26
C GLY A 71 -1.73 22.70 26.77
N SER A 72 -2.04 23.94 26.40
CA SER A 72 -1.94 24.41 25.01
C SER A 72 -0.50 24.47 24.50
N SER A 73 0.48 24.70 25.38
CA SER A 73 1.92 24.61 25.04
C SER A 73 2.46 23.18 24.98
N GLY A 74 1.62 22.16 25.19
CA GLY A 74 2.00 20.74 25.20
C GLY A 74 2.66 20.27 26.51
N ASN A 75 2.76 21.14 27.52
CA ASN A 75 3.39 20.81 28.81
C ASN A 75 2.38 20.19 29.80
N TRP A 76 1.88 19.01 29.45
CA TRP A 76 0.87 18.28 30.22
C TRP A 76 1.30 17.96 31.66
N ARG A 77 2.62 17.82 31.92
CA ARG A 77 3.15 17.55 33.29
C ARG A 77 2.89 18.69 34.22
N GLU A 78 3.17 19.92 33.79
CA GLU A 78 2.92 21.13 34.59
C GLU A 78 1.41 21.36 34.75
N ALA A 79 0.60 21.13 33.70
CA ALA A 79 -0.85 21.20 33.79
C ALA A 79 -1.39 20.30 34.91
N LEU A 80 -0.87 19.09 35.06
CA LEU A 80 -1.26 18.17 36.13
C LEU A 80 -0.80 18.59 37.50
N LYS A 81 0.41 19.14 37.62
CA LYS A 81 0.89 19.69 38.92
C LYS A 81 -0.03 20.80 39.40
N ILE A 82 -0.43 21.69 38.49
CA ILE A 82 -1.34 22.80 38.85
C ILE A 82 -2.73 22.24 39.21
N CYS A 83 -3.24 21.25 38.50
CA CYS A 83 -4.50 20.57 38.84
C CYS A 83 -4.44 19.90 40.23
N LYS A 84 -3.30 19.27 40.59
CA LYS A 84 -3.09 18.71 41.93
C LYS A 84 -3.05 19.80 43.01
N LYS A 85 -2.31 20.90 42.79
CA LYS A 85 -2.29 22.05 43.70
C LYS A 85 -3.71 22.65 43.91
N MET A 86 -4.54 22.69 42.86
CA MET A 86 -5.92 23.10 42.94
C MET A 86 -6.71 22.25 43.94
N THR A 87 -6.56 20.93 43.87
CA THR A 87 -7.22 20.00 44.80
C THR A 87 -6.66 20.08 46.19
N ASP A 88 -5.33 20.22 46.35
CA ASP A 88 -4.65 20.37 47.65
C ASP A 88 -5.08 21.66 48.37
N ASN A 89 -5.41 22.71 47.61
CA ASN A 89 -5.94 23.97 48.14
C ASN A 89 -7.47 23.95 48.34
N GLY A 90 -8.11 22.80 48.31
CA GLY A 90 -9.54 22.64 48.59
C GLY A 90 -10.48 23.09 47.45
N VAL A 91 -9.95 23.44 46.28
CA VAL A 91 -10.75 23.82 45.12
C VAL A 91 -11.00 22.56 44.26
N GLY A 92 -12.20 22.00 44.34
CA GLY A 92 -12.58 20.81 43.57
C GLY A 92 -12.59 21.07 42.05
N PRO A 93 -12.04 20.15 41.24
CA PRO A 93 -12.12 20.25 39.80
C PRO A 93 -13.58 20.09 39.32
N ASP A 94 -13.95 20.85 38.31
CA ASP A 94 -15.23 20.77 37.62
C ASP A 94 -15.09 20.13 36.22
N LEU A 95 -16.19 20.01 35.50
CA LEU A 95 -16.18 19.47 34.14
C LEU A 95 -15.19 20.22 33.21
N VAL A 96 -15.13 21.56 33.36
CA VAL A 96 -14.22 22.38 32.54
C VAL A 96 -12.77 22.04 32.87
N THR A 97 -12.43 21.88 34.18
CA THR A 97 -11.07 21.46 34.61
C THR A 97 -10.70 20.10 33.97
N HIS A 98 -11.61 19.11 34.04
CA HIS A 98 -11.37 17.79 33.45
C HIS A 98 -11.17 17.86 31.93
N ASN A 99 -11.96 18.66 31.22
CA ASN A 99 -11.82 18.85 29.75
C ASN A 99 -10.49 19.51 29.39
N ILE A 100 -10.02 20.48 30.18
CA ILE A 100 -8.72 21.14 29.98
C ILE A 100 -7.59 20.14 30.21
N VAL A 101 -7.63 19.32 31.26
CA VAL A 101 -6.63 18.28 31.53
C VAL A 101 -6.60 17.23 30.41
N LEU A 102 -7.76 16.76 29.95
CA LEU A 102 -7.85 15.86 28.80
C LEU A 102 -7.26 16.50 27.52
N SER A 103 -7.57 17.79 27.31
CA SER A 103 -7.01 18.54 26.18
C SER A 103 -5.48 18.71 26.30
N ALA A 104 -4.95 18.89 27.53
CA ALA A 104 -3.51 18.95 27.77
C ALA A 104 -2.82 17.61 27.45
N TYR A 105 -3.41 16.48 27.81
CA TYR A 105 -2.92 15.17 27.41
C TYR A 105 -2.97 14.98 25.90
N LYS A 106 -4.06 15.41 25.24
CA LYS A 106 -4.20 15.36 23.78
C LYS A 106 -3.09 16.18 23.09
N SER A 107 -2.86 17.41 23.53
CA SER A 107 -1.82 18.30 22.97
C SER A 107 -0.41 17.77 23.22
N GLY A 108 -0.17 17.12 24.36
CA GLY A 108 1.08 16.43 24.68
C GLY A 108 1.25 15.04 24.07
N ALA A 109 0.35 14.63 23.15
CA ALA A 109 0.33 13.32 22.49
C ALA A 109 0.34 12.11 23.46
N GLN A 110 -0.18 12.29 24.69
CA GLN A 110 -0.28 11.23 25.71
C GLN A 110 -1.68 10.56 25.68
N TYR A 111 -2.06 10.03 24.53
CA TYR A 111 -3.43 9.54 24.28
C TYR A 111 -3.86 8.42 25.24
N LEU A 112 -2.97 7.47 25.57
CA LEU A 112 -3.27 6.40 26.54
C LEU A 112 -3.58 6.95 27.94
N LYS A 113 -2.84 7.99 28.37
CA LYS A 113 -3.08 8.65 29.66
C LYS A 113 -4.38 9.45 29.66
N ALA A 114 -4.73 10.05 28.51
CA ALA A 114 -6.04 10.69 28.36
C ALA A 114 -7.19 9.70 28.55
N LEU A 115 -7.11 8.50 27.97
CA LEU A 115 -8.11 7.47 28.14
C LEU A 115 -8.19 6.96 29.57
N SER A 116 -7.06 6.67 30.22
CA SER A 116 -7.05 6.25 31.63
C SER A 116 -7.61 7.34 32.55
N TYR A 117 -7.32 8.61 32.27
CA TYR A 117 -7.90 9.74 33.01
C TYR A 117 -9.41 9.86 32.79
N PHE A 118 -9.91 9.61 31.58
CA PHE A 118 -11.34 9.57 31.29
C PHE A 118 -12.06 8.45 32.04
N GLU A 119 -11.46 7.27 32.18
CA GLU A 119 -12.03 6.19 32.99
C GLU A 119 -12.07 6.56 34.50
N LEU A 120 -11.05 7.25 35.00
CA LEU A 120 -11.08 7.80 36.35
C LEU A 120 -12.18 8.86 36.53
N MET A 121 -12.41 9.72 35.52
CA MET A 121 -13.47 10.72 35.53
C MET A 121 -14.87 10.05 35.60
N LYS A 122 -15.09 8.94 34.92
CA LYS A 122 -16.36 8.18 35.00
C LYS A 122 -16.66 7.68 36.43
N GLY A 123 -15.64 7.43 37.24
CA GLY A 123 -15.76 7.08 38.65
C GLY A 123 -16.14 8.25 39.57
N THR A 124 -16.11 9.48 39.07
CA THR A 124 -16.57 10.67 39.77
C THR A 124 -18.04 10.97 39.44
N ASN A 125 -18.70 11.79 40.26
CA ASN A 125 -20.09 12.19 39.98
C ASN A 125 -20.24 13.22 38.85
N ILE A 126 -19.18 13.48 38.07
CA ILE A 126 -19.15 14.47 36.99
C ILE A 126 -19.45 13.76 35.66
N ARG A 127 -20.59 14.11 35.04
CA ARG A 127 -20.98 13.53 33.75
C ARG A 127 -20.18 14.15 32.61
N PRO A 128 -19.64 13.35 31.69
CA PRO A 128 -18.98 13.83 30.48
C PRO A 128 -19.93 14.64 29.60
N ASP A 129 -19.46 15.69 28.97
CA ASP A 129 -20.18 16.45 27.94
C ASP A 129 -19.70 16.10 26.52
N THR A 130 -20.31 16.71 25.51
CA THR A 130 -19.94 16.50 24.09
C THR A 130 -18.46 16.84 23.86
N THR A 131 -17.91 17.86 24.55
CA THR A 131 -16.50 18.24 24.44
C THR A 131 -15.57 17.16 24.97
N THR A 132 -15.91 16.57 26.15
CA THR A 132 -15.18 15.44 26.74
C THR A 132 -15.13 14.27 25.75
N LEU A 133 -16.30 13.89 25.20
CA LEU A 133 -16.40 12.76 24.26
C LEU A 133 -15.64 13.03 22.96
N ASN A 134 -15.66 14.25 22.45
CA ASN A 134 -14.87 14.65 21.26
C ASN A 134 -13.36 14.50 21.50
N ILE A 135 -12.87 14.86 22.68
CA ILE A 135 -11.43 14.68 23.01
C ILE A 135 -11.10 13.19 23.08
N VAL A 136 -11.96 12.37 23.68
CA VAL A 136 -11.77 10.92 23.81
C VAL A 136 -11.81 10.24 22.45
N ILE A 137 -12.80 10.57 21.60
CA ILE A 137 -12.88 10.07 20.21
C ILE A 137 -11.60 10.40 19.44
N HIS A 138 -11.11 11.64 19.58
CA HIS A 138 -9.85 12.02 18.93
C HIS A 138 -8.66 11.18 19.44
N CYS A 139 -8.56 10.92 20.75
CA CYS A 139 -7.52 10.08 21.31
C CYS A 139 -7.60 8.64 20.82
N LEU A 140 -8.80 8.06 20.75
CA LEU A 140 -9.03 6.71 20.20
C LEU A 140 -8.61 6.61 18.74
N ILE A 141 -8.96 7.61 17.92
CA ILE A 141 -8.56 7.67 16.51
C ILE A 141 -7.02 7.72 16.39
N LYS A 142 -6.33 8.50 17.22
CA LYS A 142 -4.85 8.59 17.19
C LYS A 142 -4.16 7.32 17.68
N LEU A 143 -4.80 6.51 18.49
CA LEU A 143 -4.31 5.21 18.94
C LEU A 143 -4.64 4.08 17.95
N GLY A 144 -5.47 4.33 16.94
CA GLY A 144 -5.94 3.31 16.00
C GLY A 144 -7.08 2.43 16.51
N GLU A 145 -7.66 2.77 17.67
CA GLU A 145 -8.81 2.07 18.29
C GLU A 145 -10.13 2.49 17.62
N TYR A 146 -10.23 2.27 16.30
CA TYR A 146 -11.34 2.79 15.50
C TYR A 146 -12.71 2.21 15.89
N ALA A 147 -12.76 0.92 16.26
CA ALA A 147 -14.00 0.28 16.68
C ALA A 147 -14.61 0.99 17.90
N LYS A 148 -13.79 1.26 18.93
CA LYS A 148 -14.26 1.96 20.14
C LYS A 148 -14.69 3.40 19.85
N ALA A 149 -14.02 4.08 18.90
CA ALA A 149 -14.43 5.43 18.49
C ALA A 149 -15.79 5.42 17.78
N ILE A 150 -16.08 4.40 16.96
CA ILE A 150 -17.38 4.22 16.30
C ILE A 150 -18.47 3.87 17.31
N ASP A 151 -18.20 2.97 18.26
CA ASP A 151 -19.15 2.61 19.31
C ASP A 151 -19.52 3.83 20.15
N MET A 152 -18.55 4.66 20.50
CA MET A 152 -18.79 5.90 21.23
C MET A 152 -19.61 6.90 20.40
N PHE A 153 -19.31 7.07 19.12
CA PHE A 153 -20.10 7.90 18.21
C PHE A 153 -21.55 7.39 18.08
N ASN A 154 -21.74 6.08 17.95
CA ASN A 154 -23.09 5.49 17.87
C ASN A 154 -23.87 5.66 19.19
N SER A 155 -23.20 5.52 20.33
CA SER A 155 -23.85 5.75 21.64
C SER A 155 -24.29 7.21 21.81
N MET A 156 -23.54 8.18 21.27
CA MET A 156 -23.95 9.59 21.25
C MET A 156 -25.19 9.85 20.38
N ARG A 157 -25.45 9.00 19.37
CA ARG A 157 -26.60 9.12 18.45
C ARG A 157 -27.86 8.45 18.95
N GLU A 158 -27.80 7.68 20.02
CA GLU A 158 -29.01 7.09 20.60
C GLU A 158 -29.98 8.17 21.04
N LYS A 159 -31.29 7.96 20.77
CA LYS A 159 -32.37 8.95 21.07
C LYS A 159 -32.44 9.39 22.54
N ARG A 160 -31.85 8.63 23.46
CA ARG A 160 -31.80 8.91 24.89
C ARG A 160 -30.43 9.38 25.37
N ALA A 161 -29.46 9.60 24.46
CA ALA A 161 -28.14 10.07 24.85
C ALA A 161 -28.22 11.50 25.40
N GLU A 162 -27.56 11.73 26.51
CA GLU A 162 -27.48 13.07 27.13
C GLU A 162 -26.64 14.03 26.30
N CYS A 163 -25.67 13.50 25.51
CA CYS A 163 -24.77 14.25 24.66
C CYS A 163 -25.01 13.87 23.18
N GLN A 164 -25.48 14.83 22.41
CA GLN A 164 -25.64 14.65 20.95
C GLN A 164 -24.34 14.98 20.21
N PRO A 165 -24.05 14.29 19.07
CA PRO A 165 -22.91 14.62 18.23
C PRO A 165 -23.01 16.04 17.69
N ASP A 166 -21.90 16.75 17.73
CA ASP A 166 -21.77 18.08 17.13
C ASP A 166 -20.94 18.03 15.83
N ILE A 167 -20.72 19.18 15.20
CA ILE A 167 -19.93 19.32 13.98
C ILE A 167 -18.51 18.75 14.16
N VAL A 168 -17.92 18.89 15.35
CA VAL A 168 -16.56 18.41 15.65
C VAL A 168 -16.54 16.88 15.70
N THR A 169 -17.56 16.26 16.32
CA THR A 169 -17.73 14.81 16.37
C THR A 169 -17.82 14.23 14.96
N PHE A 170 -18.77 14.74 14.15
CA PHE A 170 -18.94 14.30 12.76
C PHE A 170 -17.67 14.45 11.93
N THR A 171 -17.00 15.61 12.02
CA THR A 171 -15.77 15.88 11.29
C THR A 171 -14.63 14.92 11.69
N SER A 172 -14.53 14.60 12.99
CA SER A 172 -13.53 13.65 13.50
C SER A 172 -13.76 12.23 12.98
N ILE A 173 -15.00 11.79 12.90
CA ILE A 173 -15.39 10.48 12.37
C ILE A 173 -15.19 10.41 10.85
N ILE A 174 -15.53 11.49 10.11
CA ILE A 174 -15.24 11.57 8.65
C ILE A 174 -13.72 11.46 8.41
N HIS A 175 -12.91 12.18 9.21
CA HIS A 175 -11.46 12.09 9.11
C HIS A 175 -10.94 10.68 9.43
N MET A 176 -11.50 10.01 10.44
CA MET A 176 -11.16 8.63 10.79
C MET A 176 -11.42 7.68 9.62
N TYR A 177 -12.64 7.70 9.05
CA TYR A 177 -12.96 6.86 7.90
C TYR A 177 -12.11 7.20 6.67
N SER A 178 -11.72 8.47 6.49
CA SER A 178 -10.77 8.88 5.45
C SER A 178 -9.40 8.21 5.62
N VAL A 179 -8.87 8.16 6.84
CA VAL A 179 -7.60 7.48 7.16
C VAL A 179 -7.70 5.96 6.96
N CYS A 180 -8.86 5.37 7.31
CA CYS A 180 -9.12 3.94 7.11
C CYS A 180 -9.41 3.57 5.63
N GLY A 181 -9.51 4.54 4.73
CA GLY A 181 -9.83 4.27 3.33
C GLY A 181 -11.29 3.90 3.04
N GLN A 182 -12.20 4.12 3.98
CA GLN A 182 -13.61 3.75 3.87
C GLN A 182 -14.47 4.92 3.38
N ILE A 183 -14.39 5.23 2.07
CA ILE A 183 -15.03 6.42 1.48
C ILE A 183 -16.55 6.39 1.60
N GLU A 184 -17.18 5.23 1.38
CA GLU A 184 -18.64 5.12 1.45
C GLU A 184 -19.15 5.47 2.85
N ASN A 185 -18.40 5.08 3.89
CA ASN A 185 -18.70 5.44 5.26
C ASN A 185 -18.47 6.95 5.53
N CYS A 186 -17.44 7.56 4.93
CA CYS A 186 -17.24 9.02 4.99
C CYS A 186 -18.47 9.75 4.45
N LYS A 187 -18.94 9.34 3.27
CA LYS A 187 -20.10 9.91 2.60
C LYS A 187 -21.40 9.68 3.40
N ALA A 188 -21.59 8.47 3.92
CA ALA A 188 -22.74 8.13 4.76
C ALA A 188 -22.80 9.01 6.01
N VAL A 189 -21.67 9.19 6.73
CA VAL A 189 -21.59 10.02 7.93
C VAL A 189 -21.83 11.50 7.59
N PHE A 190 -21.30 12.00 6.47
CA PHE A 190 -21.56 13.37 6.02
C PHE A 190 -23.04 13.59 5.69
N ASN A 191 -23.68 12.66 4.99
CA ASN A 191 -25.13 12.71 4.71
C ASN A 191 -25.97 12.64 5.99
N THR A 192 -25.54 11.82 6.96
CA THR A 192 -26.19 11.75 8.28
C THR A 192 -26.11 13.08 9.01
N MET A 193 -24.95 13.74 8.98
CA MET A 193 -24.76 15.07 9.55
C MET A 193 -25.77 16.08 8.97
N LEU A 194 -25.98 16.04 7.64
CA LEU A 194 -26.99 16.87 6.99
C LEU A 194 -28.42 16.52 7.40
N ALA A 195 -28.75 15.22 7.48
CA ALA A 195 -30.07 14.72 7.87
C ALA A 195 -30.44 15.07 9.32
N GLU A 196 -29.44 15.12 10.22
CA GLU A 196 -29.62 15.54 11.62
C GLU A 196 -29.65 17.08 11.78
N GLY A 197 -29.66 17.83 10.67
CA GLY A 197 -29.77 19.29 10.66
C GLY A 197 -28.50 20.03 11.06
N GLN A 198 -27.36 19.34 11.21
CA GLN A 198 -26.08 19.95 11.49
C GLN A 198 -25.52 20.58 10.19
N LYS A 199 -25.34 21.90 10.20
CA LYS A 199 -24.78 22.61 9.03
C LYS A 199 -23.28 22.39 8.92
N PRO A 200 -22.77 21.75 7.84
CA PRO A 200 -21.35 21.57 7.66
C PRO A 200 -20.60 22.91 7.65
N ASN A 201 -19.42 22.93 8.22
CA ASN A 201 -18.49 24.04 8.14
C ASN A 201 -17.36 23.73 7.11
N ILE A 202 -16.48 24.70 6.87
CA ILE A 202 -15.38 24.53 5.93
C ILE A 202 -14.46 23.35 6.29
N VAL A 203 -14.31 23.05 7.59
CA VAL A 203 -13.47 21.92 8.06
C VAL A 203 -14.10 20.58 7.69
N SER A 204 -15.43 20.44 7.82
CA SER A 204 -16.17 19.23 7.44
C SER A 204 -16.07 18.97 5.93
N TYR A 205 -16.23 20.02 5.11
CA TYR A 205 -16.05 19.92 3.67
C TYR A 205 -14.59 19.55 3.31
N ASN A 206 -13.61 20.20 3.94
CA ASN A 206 -12.20 19.90 3.71
C ASN A 206 -11.84 18.45 4.09
N ALA A 207 -12.42 17.91 5.16
CA ALA A 207 -12.23 16.51 5.54
C ALA A 207 -12.79 15.55 4.48
N LEU A 208 -13.96 15.88 3.90
CA LEU A 208 -14.55 15.07 2.84
C LEU A 208 -13.76 15.19 1.52
N ILE A 209 -13.30 16.39 1.13
CA ILE A 209 -12.42 16.56 -0.03
C ILE A 209 -11.12 15.77 0.15
N ALA A 210 -10.52 15.79 1.36
CA ALA A 210 -9.31 15.03 1.66
C ALA A 210 -9.55 13.52 1.57
N ALA A 211 -10.73 13.03 1.99
CA ALA A 211 -11.12 11.63 1.83
C ALA A 211 -11.18 11.22 0.35
N TYR A 212 -11.84 11.99 -0.50
CA TYR A 212 -11.87 11.75 -1.95
C TYR A 212 -10.47 11.88 -2.58
N ALA A 213 -9.67 12.85 -2.13
CA ALA A 213 -8.32 13.06 -2.62
C ALA A 213 -7.39 11.87 -2.32
N SER A 214 -7.53 11.25 -1.14
CA SER A 214 -6.70 10.08 -0.76
C SER A 214 -6.90 8.88 -1.68
N HIS A 215 -8.03 8.81 -2.40
CA HIS A 215 -8.37 7.73 -3.33
C HIS A 215 -8.37 8.16 -4.81
N GLY A 216 -7.92 9.39 -5.11
CA GLY A 216 -7.86 9.88 -6.49
C GLY A 216 -9.23 10.15 -7.13
N MET A 217 -10.29 10.29 -6.33
CA MET A 217 -11.66 10.58 -6.81
C MET A 217 -11.82 12.08 -7.06
N SER A 218 -11.20 12.57 -8.14
CA SER A 218 -11.12 14.01 -8.43
C SER A 218 -12.45 14.65 -8.84
N LYS A 219 -13.37 13.89 -9.43
CA LYS A 219 -14.69 14.40 -9.83
C LYS A 219 -15.55 14.72 -8.61
N GLU A 220 -15.58 13.81 -7.65
CA GLU A 220 -16.30 13.91 -6.39
C GLU A 220 -15.68 15.01 -5.51
N ALA A 221 -14.35 15.06 -5.43
CA ALA A 221 -13.65 16.14 -4.75
C ALA A 221 -13.99 17.53 -5.32
N LEU A 222 -14.07 17.64 -6.65
CA LEU A 222 -14.48 18.89 -7.31
C LEU A 222 -15.95 19.23 -7.03
N ALA A 223 -16.85 18.24 -7.00
CA ALA A 223 -18.25 18.46 -6.68
C ALA A 223 -18.41 19.07 -5.28
N VAL A 224 -17.74 18.49 -4.26
CA VAL A 224 -17.75 19.01 -2.89
C VAL A 224 -17.08 20.39 -2.81
N PHE A 225 -16.00 20.62 -3.54
CA PHE A 225 -15.36 21.93 -3.60
C PHE A 225 -16.29 23.02 -4.18
N ASN A 226 -17.10 22.68 -5.17
CA ASN A 226 -18.11 23.61 -5.72
C ASN A 226 -19.28 23.81 -4.74
N GLU A 227 -19.60 22.80 -3.92
CA GLU A 227 -20.64 22.90 -2.90
C GLU A 227 -20.24 23.88 -1.79
N ILE A 228 -18.96 23.95 -1.41
CA ILE A 228 -18.45 24.98 -0.48
C ILE A 228 -18.87 26.38 -0.94
N LYS A 229 -18.70 26.68 -2.23
CA LYS A 229 -19.06 27.98 -2.81
C LYS A 229 -20.56 28.22 -2.78
N LYS A 230 -21.37 27.20 -3.09
CA LYS A 230 -22.83 27.26 -3.05
C LYS A 230 -23.37 27.49 -1.64
N SER A 231 -22.70 26.94 -0.62
CA SER A 231 -23.05 27.09 0.79
C SER A 231 -22.64 28.46 1.38
N GLY A 232 -22.10 29.36 0.57
CA GLY A 232 -21.70 30.71 0.99
C GLY A 232 -20.33 30.79 1.66
N PHE A 233 -19.57 29.70 1.67
CA PHE A 233 -18.19 29.71 2.18
C PHE A 233 -17.19 30.00 1.07
N TRP A 234 -16.09 30.66 1.43
CA TRP A 234 -14.94 30.84 0.53
C TRP A 234 -13.95 29.70 0.75
N PRO A 235 -13.62 28.88 -0.27
CA PRO A 235 -12.60 27.86 -0.15
C PRO A 235 -11.29 28.43 0.40
N ASP A 236 -10.70 27.76 1.38
CA ASP A 236 -9.41 28.15 1.98
C ASP A 236 -8.23 27.42 1.30
N ILE A 237 -7.00 27.73 1.71
CA ILE A 237 -5.79 27.08 1.17
C ILE A 237 -5.85 25.56 1.34
N VAL A 238 -6.48 25.06 2.42
CA VAL A 238 -6.63 23.63 2.68
C VAL A 238 -7.56 22.98 1.64
N SER A 239 -8.71 23.64 1.32
CA SER A 239 -9.63 23.19 0.27
C SER A 239 -8.94 23.04 -1.08
N TYR A 240 -8.18 24.08 -1.50
CA TYR A 240 -7.44 24.06 -2.75
C TYR A 240 -6.34 23.01 -2.76
N THR A 241 -5.58 22.87 -1.67
CA THR A 241 -4.49 21.88 -1.57
C THR A 241 -5.03 20.45 -1.61
N SER A 242 -6.17 20.19 -0.96
CA SER A 242 -6.83 18.88 -1.01
C SER A 242 -7.33 18.55 -2.41
N LEU A 243 -7.91 19.53 -3.11
CA LEU A 243 -8.34 19.35 -4.51
C LEU A 243 -7.16 19.14 -5.45
N LEU A 244 -6.03 19.84 -5.24
CA LEU A 244 -4.81 19.66 -5.99
C LEU A 244 -4.26 18.22 -5.80
N ASN A 245 -4.25 17.72 -4.57
CA ASN A 245 -3.87 16.34 -4.26
C ASN A 245 -4.80 15.31 -4.95
N ALA A 246 -6.11 15.60 -5.01
CA ALA A 246 -7.06 14.74 -5.73
C ALA A 246 -6.71 14.63 -7.22
N TYR A 247 -6.41 15.75 -7.88
CA TYR A 247 -5.99 15.76 -9.28
C TYR A 247 -4.63 15.11 -9.50
N GLY A 248 -3.68 15.30 -8.58
CA GLY A 248 -2.37 14.64 -8.64
C GLY A 248 -2.48 13.12 -8.64
N ARG A 249 -3.29 12.57 -7.73
CA ARG A 249 -3.51 11.12 -7.61
C ARG A 249 -4.39 10.53 -8.72
N SER A 250 -5.30 11.32 -9.30
CA SER A 250 -6.14 10.90 -10.45
C SER A 250 -5.42 11.01 -11.80
N GLN A 251 -4.11 11.16 -11.81
CA GLN A 251 -3.28 11.28 -13.02
C GLN A 251 -3.67 12.47 -13.94
N GLN A 252 -4.13 13.58 -13.35
CA GLN A 252 -4.51 14.80 -14.04
C GLN A 252 -3.62 16.00 -13.63
N PRO A 253 -2.30 15.96 -13.86
CA PRO A 253 -1.38 16.99 -13.37
C PRO A 253 -1.61 18.37 -13.97
N LYS A 254 -2.17 18.46 -15.20
CA LYS A 254 -2.54 19.74 -15.80
C LYS A 254 -3.63 20.45 -15.01
N LYS A 255 -4.66 19.73 -14.56
CA LYS A 255 -5.71 20.31 -13.72
C LYS A 255 -5.20 20.66 -12.31
N ALA A 256 -4.25 19.88 -11.78
CA ALA A 256 -3.57 20.25 -10.54
C ALA A 256 -2.86 21.62 -10.68
N ARG A 257 -2.21 21.89 -11.82
CA ARG A 257 -1.62 23.19 -12.13
C ARG A 257 -2.66 24.29 -12.23
N GLU A 258 -3.78 24.05 -12.91
CA GLU A 258 -4.87 25.03 -13.02
C GLU A 258 -5.42 25.42 -11.64
N VAL A 259 -5.57 24.45 -10.72
CA VAL A 259 -6.00 24.70 -9.33
C VAL A 259 -4.96 25.55 -8.59
N PHE A 260 -3.67 25.28 -8.79
CA PHE A 260 -2.60 26.08 -8.21
C PHE A 260 -2.61 27.52 -8.73
N ASP A 261 -2.78 27.71 -10.03
CA ASP A 261 -2.89 29.04 -10.64
C ASP A 261 -4.15 29.79 -10.18
N MET A 262 -5.25 29.07 -9.90
CA MET A 262 -6.45 29.68 -9.28
C MET A 262 -6.15 30.23 -7.88
N ILE A 263 -5.29 29.60 -7.09
CA ILE A 263 -4.87 30.13 -5.77
C ILE A 263 -4.22 31.50 -5.96
N LYS A 264 -3.27 31.61 -6.92
CA LYS A 264 -2.56 32.87 -7.22
C LYS A 264 -3.50 33.96 -7.75
N ARG A 265 -4.44 33.61 -8.66
CA ARG A 265 -5.44 34.56 -9.22
C ARG A 265 -6.40 35.09 -8.16
N ASN A 266 -6.72 34.29 -7.14
CA ASN A 266 -7.61 34.70 -6.04
C ASN A 266 -6.88 35.50 -4.94
N ASN A 267 -5.70 36.07 -5.23
CA ASN A 267 -4.86 36.83 -4.31
C ASN A 267 -4.53 36.07 -3.02
N ARG A 268 -4.57 34.74 -3.04
CA ARG A 268 -4.12 33.91 -1.94
C ARG A 268 -2.67 33.49 -2.19
N LYS A 269 -1.79 33.71 -1.21
CA LYS A 269 -0.40 33.29 -1.34
C LYS A 269 -0.31 31.77 -1.12
N PRO A 270 0.18 30.99 -2.11
CA PRO A 270 0.49 29.59 -1.89
C PRO A 270 1.47 29.45 -0.72
N ASN A 271 1.28 28.42 0.08
CA ASN A 271 2.19 28.11 1.17
C ASN A 271 3.08 26.92 0.82
N LEU A 272 4.03 26.61 1.72
CA LEU A 272 4.94 25.48 1.57
C LEU A 272 4.21 24.15 1.28
N VAL A 273 3.06 23.91 1.93
CA VAL A 273 2.26 22.67 1.76
C VAL A 273 1.68 22.60 0.35
N THR A 274 1.18 23.72 -0.17
CA THR A 274 0.60 23.80 -1.53
C THR A 274 1.66 23.53 -2.61
N TYR A 275 2.86 24.09 -2.47
CA TYR A 275 3.98 23.81 -3.37
C TYR A 275 4.41 22.35 -3.31
N ASN A 276 4.54 21.77 -2.11
CA ASN A 276 4.89 20.37 -1.95
C ASN A 276 3.81 19.43 -2.56
N ALA A 277 2.54 19.79 -2.44
CA ALA A 277 1.45 19.04 -3.06
C ALA A 277 1.52 19.08 -4.60
N LEU A 278 1.88 20.22 -5.20
CA LEU A 278 2.07 20.34 -6.65
C LEU A 278 3.30 19.56 -7.12
N ILE A 279 4.41 19.60 -6.37
CA ILE A 279 5.60 18.79 -6.65
C ILE A 279 5.27 17.31 -6.60
N ASP A 280 4.46 16.86 -5.61
CA ASP A 280 4.03 15.46 -5.51
C ASP A 280 3.08 15.07 -6.65
N ALA A 281 2.17 15.96 -7.05
CA ALA A 281 1.29 15.74 -8.20
C ALA A 281 2.06 15.52 -9.50
N TYR A 282 3.07 16.33 -9.79
CA TYR A 282 3.94 16.12 -10.94
C TYR A 282 4.83 14.88 -10.79
N GLY A 283 5.40 14.66 -9.60
CA GLY A 283 6.27 13.52 -9.32
C GLY A 283 5.55 12.16 -9.41
N SER A 284 4.28 12.11 -8.98
CA SER A 284 3.45 10.91 -9.08
C SER A 284 3.09 10.57 -10.53
N ASN A 285 3.06 11.58 -11.41
CA ASN A 285 2.77 11.43 -12.83
C ASN A 285 4.03 11.40 -13.71
N SER A 286 5.20 11.14 -13.14
CA SER A 286 6.49 11.04 -13.84
C SER A 286 6.95 12.32 -14.58
N LEU A 287 6.36 13.47 -14.27
CA LEU A 287 6.68 14.78 -14.84
C LEU A 287 7.73 15.50 -13.98
N LEU A 288 8.94 14.93 -13.97
CA LEU A 288 9.98 15.39 -13.06
C LEU A 288 10.59 16.76 -13.46
N ALA A 289 10.54 17.13 -14.74
CA ALA A 289 11.02 18.43 -15.19
C ALA A 289 10.15 19.56 -14.63
N GLU A 290 8.85 19.37 -14.70
CA GLU A 290 7.83 20.28 -14.17
C GLU A 290 7.91 20.37 -12.64
N ALA A 291 8.15 19.24 -11.96
CA ALA A 291 8.33 19.23 -10.49
C ALA A 291 9.56 20.06 -10.07
N VAL A 292 10.65 20.02 -10.82
CA VAL A 292 11.84 20.84 -10.57
C VAL A 292 11.57 22.32 -10.87
N GLU A 293 10.78 22.62 -11.89
CA GLU A 293 10.38 24.00 -12.21
C GLU A 293 9.52 24.62 -11.11
N VAL A 294 8.59 23.83 -10.55
CA VAL A 294 7.80 24.26 -9.38
C VAL A 294 8.68 24.56 -8.16
N LEU A 295 9.79 23.83 -7.99
CA LEU A 295 10.74 24.14 -6.91
C LEU A 295 11.41 25.51 -7.12
N ARG A 296 11.77 25.84 -8.37
CA ARG A 296 12.34 27.16 -8.71
C ARG A 296 11.31 28.27 -8.52
N GLU A 297 10.06 28.04 -8.97
CA GLU A 297 8.95 28.97 -8.76
C GLU A 297 8.72 29.26 -7.27
N MET A 298 8.81 28.21 -6.43
CA MET A 298 8.71 28.34 -4.98
C MET A 298 9.81 29.25 -4.39
N GLU A 299 11.03 29.12 -4.88
CA GLU A 299 12.16 29.96 -4.45
C GLU A 299 11.98 31.40 -4.92
N GLN A 300 11.48 31.63 -6.14
CA GLN A 300 11.17 32.96 -6.68
C GLN A 300 10.08 33.67 -5.88
N ASP A 301 9.08 32.93 -5.38
CA ASP A 301 8.02 33.44 -4.51
C ASP A 301 8.51 33.67 -3.06
N GLY A 302 9.81 33.50 -2.79
CA GLY A 302 10.45 33.73 -1.48
C GLY A 302 10.20 32.62 -0.46
N ILE A 303 9.65 31.47 -0.86
CA ILE A 303 9.40 30.32 0.02
C ILE A 303 10.58 29.37 -0.08
N GLN A 304 11.32 29.23 1.02
CA GLN A 304 12.47 28.33 1.06
C GLN A 304 12.03 26.85 1.10
N PRO A 305 12.59 25.99 0.21
CA PRO A 305 12.35 24.55 0.29
C PRO A 305 12.81 23.98 1.62
N ASN A 306 12.03 23.06 2.15
CA ASN A 306 12.35 22.36 3.38
C ASN A 306 12.68 20.87 3.11
N VAL A 307 12.95 20.13 4.19
CA VAL A 307 13.22 18.68 4.12
C VAL A 307 12.09 17.92 3.42
N VAL A 308 10.82 18.34 3.61
CA VAL A 308 9.67 17.69 2.96
C VAL A 308 9.71 17.88 1.45
N SER A 309 10.01 19.09 0.96
CA SER A 309 10.16 19.38 -0.48
C SER A 309 11.22 18.47 -1.13
N ILE A 310 12.35 18.29 -0.45
CA ILE A 310 13.43 17.40 -0.91
C ILE A 310 12.98 15.93 -0.90
N CYS A 311 12.30 15.48 0.16
CA CYS A 311 11.77 14.11 0.23
C CYS A 311 10.80 13.81 -0.92
N THR A 312 9.89 14.74 -1.21
CA THR A 312 8.91 14.60 -2.30
C THR A 312 9.60 14.48 -3.66
N LEU A 313 10.61 15.32 -3.92
CA LEU A 313 11.40 15.24 -5.16
C LEU A 313 12.21 13.95 -5.25
N LEU A 314 12.83 13.50 -4.17
CA LEU A 314 13.56 12.24 -4.14
C LEU A 314 12.63 11.06 -4.45
N ALA A 315 11.45 11.01 -3.82
CA ALA A 315 10.45 9.99 -4.10
C ALA A 315 10.00 10.02 -5.57
N ALA A 316 9.82 11.21 -6.15
CA ALA A 316 9.51 11.39 -7.57
C ALA A 316 10.64 10.85 -8.47
N CYS A 317 11.90 11.15 -8.16
CA CYS A 317 13.07 10.62 -8.89
C CYS A 317 13.11 9.08 -8.86
N GLY A 318 12.83 8.48 -7.69
CA GLY A 318 12.79 7.03 -7.52
C GLY A 318 11.69 6.36 -8.35
N ARG A 319 10.49 6.98 -8.41
CA ARG A 319 9.39 6.49 -9.26
C ARG A 319 9.70 6.57 -10.75
N CYS A 320 10.39 7.65 -11.18
CA CYS A 320 10.76 7.87 -12.58
C CYS A 320 11.97 7.07 -13.06
N GLY A 321 12.64 6.32 -12.21
CA GLY A 321 13.84 5.54 -12.56
C GLY A 321 15.05 6.37 -12.97
N ARG A 322 15.15 7.65 -12.58
CA ARG A 322 16.19 8.59 -13.04
C ARG A 322 17.27 8.81 -11.98
N LYS A 323 18.28 7.95 -11.96
CA LYS A 323 19.41 7.98 -11.01
C LYS A 323 20.18 9.29 -10.95
N VAL A 324 20.52 9.88 -12.10
CA VAL A 324 21.31 11.12 -12.17
C VAL A 324 20.63 12.28 -11.44
N LYS A 325 19.32 12.32 -11.45
CA LYS A 325 18.55 13.38 -10.78
C LYS A 325 18.48 13.22 -9.25
N ILE A 326 18.64 12.01 -8.72
CA ILE A 326 18.76 11.79 -7.27
C ILE A 326 20.02 12.47 -6.72
N ASP A 327 21.15 12.24 -7.39
CA ASP A 327 22.44 12.86 -7.03
C ASP A 327 22.36 14.39 -7.09
N THR A 328 21.71 14.95 -8.13
CA THR A 328 21.53 16.41 -8.26
C THR A 328 20.63 17.00 -7.20
N VAL A 329 19.56 16.31 -6.79
CA VAL A 329 18.67 16.76 -5.70
C VAL A 329 19.40 16.75 -4.36
N LEU A 330 20.19 15.71 -4.08
CA LEU A 330 20.96 15.61 -2.84
C LEU A 330 22.08 16.67 -2.77
N SER A 331 22.78 16.92 -3.88
CA SER A 331 23.79 17.98 -3.95
C SER A 331 23.18 19.37 -3.80
N ALA A 332 22.03 19.62 -4.42
CA ALA A 332 21.30 20.87 -4.27
C ALA A 332 20.80 21.08 -2.82
N ALA A 333 20.34 20.03 -2.14
CA ALA A 333 19.99 20.09 -0.73
C ALA A 333 21.19 20.43 0.16
N ALA A 334 22.35 19.83 -0.14
CA ALA A 334 23.59 20.11 0.58
C ALA A 334 24.07 21.56 0.38
N GLN A 335 24.02 22.07 -0.87
CA GLN A 335 24.38 23.46 -1.19
C GLN A 335 23.50 24.48 -0.47
N ARG A 336 22.20 24.16 -0.27
CA ARG A 336 21.24 25.00 0.49
C ARG A 336 21.35 24.84 2.02
N GLY A 337 22.29 24.02 2.50
CA GLY A 337 22.47 23.78 3.94
C GLY A 337 21.33 23.00 4.58
N ILE A 338 20.47 22.33 3.81
CA ILE A 338 19.37 21.53 4.32
C ILE A 338 19.94 20.26 4.95
N LYS A 339 19.88 20.15 6.27
CA LYS A 339 20.32 18.95 6.99
C LYS A 339 19.29 17.84 6.78
N LEU A 340 19.74 16.73 6.20
CA LEU A 340 18.92 15.55 6.01
C LEU A 340 18.58 14.93 7.38
N ASN A 341 17.31 14.68 7.61
CA ASN A 341 16.80 13.95 8.77
C ASN A 341 16.56 12.46 8.40
N LYS A 342 16.09 11.65 9.36
CA LYS A 342 15.77 10.22 9.12
C LYS A 342 14.87 10.02 7.90
N VAL A 343 13.81 10.81 7.79
CA VAL A 343 12.81 10.69 6.70
C VAL A 343 13.44 10.92 5.33
N SER A 344 14.31 11.94 5.21
CA SER A 344 14.99 12.24 3.95
C SER A 344 16.05 11.20 3.58
N TYR A 345 16.75 10.63 4.57
CA TYR A 345 17.64 9.49 4.32
C TYR A 345 16.84 8.28 3.83
N ASN A 346 15.73 7.94 4.48
CA ASN A 346 14.87 6.82 4.07
C ASN A 346 14.30 7.02 2.66
N ALA A 347 13.85 8.24 2.33
CA ALA A 347 13.37 8.60 0.98
C ALA A 347 14.48 8.47 -0.08
N ALA A 348 15.70 8.93 0.22
CA ALA A 348 16.82 8.85 -0.71
C ALA A 348 17.30 7.40 -0.91
N ILE A 349 17.43 6.62 0.18
CA ILE A 349 17.79 5.20 0.13
C ILE A 349 16.77 4.43 -0.70
N GLY A 350 15.47 4.62 -0.40
CA GLY A 350 14.39 3.97 -1.15
C GLY A 350 14.38 4.35 -2.63
N SER A 351 14.70 5.61 -2.94
CA SER A 351 14.79 6.09 -4.32
C SER A 351 15.93 5.42 -5.09
N TYR A 352 17.12 5.27 -4.49
CA TYR A 352 18.23 4.54 -5.11
C TYR A 352 17.90 3.06 -5.29
N LEU A 353 17.29 2.41 -4.30
CA LEU A 353 16.88 0.99 -4.41
C LEU A 353 15.82 0.78 -5.49
N ASN A 354 14.85 1.69 -5.63
CA ASN A 354 13.84 1.62 -6.69
C ASN A 354 14.45 1.78 -8.10
N VAL A 355 15.57 2.50 -8.21
CA VAL A 355 16.30 2.69 -9.48
C VAL A 355 17.33 1.58 -9.74
N GLY A 356 17.54 0.67 -8.78
CA GLY A 356 18.50 -0.42 -8.90
C GLY A 356 19.94 -0.09 -8.49
N GLU A 357 20.18 1.08 -7.87
CA GLU A 357 21.51 1.55 -7.45
C GLU A 357 21.79 1.13 -6.00
N TYR A 358 22.00 -0.16 -5.78
CA TYR A 358 22.23 -0.73 -4.43
C TYR A 358 23.44 -0.10 -3.72
N ASP A 359 24.57 0.03 -4.41
CA ASP A 359 25.82 0.50 -3.79
C ASP A 359 25.68 1.93 -3.27
N LYS A 360 24.99 2.81 -4.02
CA LYS A 360 24.71 4.18 -3.56
C LYS A 360 23.76 4.21 -2.37
N ALA A 361 22.77 3.34 -2.34
CA ALA A 361 21.87 3.20 -1.20
C ALA A 361 22.62 2.81 0.08
N VAL A 362 23.55 1.83 -0.03
CA VAL A 362 24.38 1.40 1.10
C VAL A 362 25.38 2.47 1.53
N ILE A 363 25.99 3.19 0.59
CA ILE A 363 26.87 4.32 0.91
C ILE A 363 26.09 5.39 1.69
N LEU A 364 24.88 5.69 1.26
CA LEU A 364 24.03 6.68 1.93
C LEU A 364 23.59 6.20 3.32
N TYR A 365 23.24 4.92 3.48
CA TYR A 365 22.97 4.31 4.77
C TYR A 365 24.17 4.42 5.73
N ARG A 366 25.39 4.10 5.25
CA ARG A 366 26.62 4.27 6.04
C ARG A 366 26.89 5.73 6.39
N SER A 367 26.59 6.66 5.48
CA SER A 367 26.69 8.11 5.74
C SER A 367 25.70 8.57 6.82
N MET A 368 24.48 8.05 6.83
CA MET A 368 23.48 8.29 7.88
C MET A 368 24.01 7.91 9.25
N ARG A 369 24.62 6.71 9.39
CA ARG A 369 25.24 6.24 10.64
C ARG A 369 26.44 7.11 11.07
N LYS A 370 27.34 7.48 10.11
CA LYS A 370 28.48 8.36 10.38
C LYS A 370 28.04 9.73 10.91
N LYS A 371 26.92 10.27 10.44
CA LYS A 371 26.35 11.54 10.92
C LYS A 371 25.52 11.40 12.20
N LYS A 372 25.60 10.25 12.86
CA LYS A 372 24.87 9.96 14.13
C LYS A 372 23.34 10.09 14.00
N VAL A 373 22.80 9.91 12.80
CA VAL A 373 21.36 9.77 12.58
C VAL A 373 21.03 8.29 12.74
N ALA A 374 20.43 7.91 13.85
CA ALA A 374 20.13 6.50 14.14
C ALA A 374 19.08 5.95 13.15
N PRO A 375 19.38 4.82 12.47
CA PRO A 375 18.39 4.10 11.66
C PRO A 375 17.22 3.65 12.53
N ASP A 376 16.04 3.65 11.94
CA ASP A 376 14.80 3.21 12.60
C ASP A 376 14.18 2.03 11.84
N CYS A 377 13.05 1.53 12.35
CA CYS A 377 12.29 0.46 11.73
C CYS A 377 12.01 0.73 10.24
N VAL A 378 11.66 1.99 9.87
CA VAL A 378 11.39 2.38 8.48
C VAL A 378 12.64 2.28 7.61
N THR A 379 13.83 2.64 8.15
CA THR A 379 15.11 2.51 7.42
C THR A 379 15.36 1.07 7.01
N TYR A 380 15.25 0.14 7.97
CA TYR A 380 15.46 -1.29 7.70
C TYR A 380 14.36 -1.89 6.80
N THR A 381 13.10 -1.48 6.97
CA THR A 381 12.01 -1.88 6.07
C THR A 381 12.32 -1.51 4.62
N VAL A 382 12.78 -0.28 4.38
CA VAL A 382 13.14 0.21 3.04
C VAL A 382 14.34 -0.56 2.47
N LEU A 383 15.37 -0.83 3.29
CA LEU A 383 16.55 -1.59 2.86
C LEU A 383 16.19 -3.04 2.52
N ILE A 384 15.50 -3.74 3.42
CA ILE A 384 15.12 -5.14 3.25
C ILE A 384 14.20 -5.30 2.04
N SER A 385 13.12 -4.52 1.95
CA SER A 385 12.18 -4.60 0.82
C SER A 385 12.83 -4.22 -0.51
N GLY A 386 13.71 -3.21 -0.51
CA GLY A 386 14.48 -2.81 -1.69
C GLY A 386 15.45 -3.89 -2.15
N CYS A 387 16.18 -4.53 -1.23
CA CYS A 387 17.07 -5.67 -1.54
C CYS A 387 16.27 -6.85 -2.11
N CYS A 388 15.11 -7.17 -1.55
CA CYS A 388 14.23 -8.23 -2.07
C CYS A 388 13.77 -7.95 -3.50
N LYS A 389 13.37 -6.70 -3.82
CA LYS A 389 13.00 -6.30 -5.19
C LYS A 389 14.15 -6.45 -6.19
N MET A 390 15.39 -6.27 -5.73
CA MET A 390 16.60 -6.44 -6.54
C MET A 390 17.14 -7.88 -6.53
N SER A 391 16.41 -8.82 -5.96
CA SER A 391 16.82 -10.22 -5.79
C SER A 391 18.12 -10.41 -4.98
N LYS A 392 18.48 -9.42 -4.15
CA LYS A 392 19.64 -9.47 -3.25
C LYS A 392 19.20 -9.98 -1.86
N TYR A 393 18.84 -11.25 -1.82
CA TYR A 393 18.22 -11.84 -0.62
C TYR A 393 19.21 -12.02 0.54
N THR A 394 20.49 -12.27 0.25
CA THR A 394 21.56 -12.39 1.26
C THR A 394 21.74 -11.10 2.02
N GLU A 395 21.79 -9.98 1.29
CA GLU A 395 21.93 -8.66 1.88
C GLU A 395 20.68 -8.24 2.66
N ALA A 396 19.49 -8.64 2.18
CA ALA A 396 18.24 -8.40 2.91
C ALA A 396 18.24 -9.08 4.28
N ILE A 397 18.76 -10.31 4.36
CA ILE A 397 18.88 -11.05 5.62
C ILE A 397 19.95 -10.43 6.53
N CYS A 398 21.09 -9.99 5.99
CA CYS A 398 22.10 -9.27 6.80
C CYS A 398 21.52 -7.99 7.44
N PHE A 399 20.66 -7.25 6.73
CA PHE A 399 19.99 -6.08 7.31
C PHE A 399 18.94 -6.47 8.36
N LEU A 400 18.28 -7.62 8.21
CA LEU A 400 17.39 -8.16 9.22
C LEU A 400 18.16 -8.51 10.50
N ASP A 401 19.29 -9.22 10.38
CA ASP A 401 20.13 -9.59 11.51
C ASP A 401 20.63 -8.32 12.24
N GLU A 402 21.10 -7.32 11.49
CA GLU A 402 21.50 -6.04 12.09
C GLU A 402 20.34 -5.33 12.81
N MET A 403 19.11 -5.39 12.25
CA MET A 403 17.91 -4.83 12.88
C MET A 403 17.58 -5.54 14.18
N MET A 404 17.71 -6.88 14.22
CA MET A 404 17.46 -7.69 15.40
C MET A 404 18.53 -7.47 16.48
N ASP A 405 19.81 -7.38 16.11
CA ASP A 405 20.92 -7.09 17.01
C ASP A 405 20.77 -5.74 17.73
N LEU A 406 20.20 -4.77 17.02
CA LEU A 406 19.89 -3.44 17.57
C LEU A 406 18.57 -3.41 18.36
N ASN A 407 17.88 -4.52 18.56
CA ASN A 407 16.58 -4.65 19.23
C ASN A 407 15.51 -3.69 18.66
N ILE A 408 15.53 -3.44 17.34
CA ILE A 408 14.53 -2.62 16.67
C ILE A 408 13.30 -3.50 16.37
N PRO A 409 12.08 -3.11 16.80
CA PRO A 409 10.89 -3.93 16.57
C PRO A 409 10.58 -4.07 15.09
N LEU A 410 10.20 -5.29 14.68
CA LEU A 410 9.78 -5.59 13.31
C LEU A 410 8.44 -4.90 13.00
N SER A 411 8.36 -4.21 11.87
CA SER A 411 7.09 -3.66 11.36
C SER A 411 6.32 -4.72 10.56
N LYS A 412 5.02 -4.49 10.40
CA LYS A 412 4.15 -5.40 9.62
C LYS A 412 4.66 -5.60 8.19
N GLU A 413 5.21 -4.56 7.60
CA GLU A 413 5.68 -4.55 6.20
C GLU A 413 7.00 -5.32 5.99
N VAL A 414 7.76 -5.61 7.05
CA VAL A 414 9.03 -6.35 6.96
C VAL A 414 8.79 -7.85 6.76
N TYR A 415 7.79 -8.41 7.45
CA TYR A 415 7.54 -9.85 7.43
C TYR A 415 7.40 -10.44 6.02
N PRO A 416 6.54 -9.90 5.12
CA PRO A 416 6.40 -10.44 3.76
C PRO A 416 7.71 -10.45 2.98
N SER A 417 8.51 -9.37 3.11
CA SER A 417 9.80 -9.25 2.42
C SER A 417 10.82 -10.25 2.92
N VAL A 418 10.89 -10.45 4.24
CA VAL A 418 11.83 -11.41 4.86
C VAL A 418 11.44 -12.85 4.55
N ILE A 419 10.15 -13.19 4.64
CA ILE A 419 9.63 -14.51 4.28
C ILE A 419 9.95 -14.82 2.81
N CYS A 420 9.75 -13.84 1.92
CA CYS A 420 10.12 -13.96 0.52
C CYS A 420 11.64 -14.19 0.34
N ALA A 421 12.49 -13.47 1.08
CA ALA A 421 13.95 -13.62 1.01
C ALA A 421 14.40 -15.03 1.45
N TYR A 422 13.93 -15.52 2.59
CA TYR A 422 14.23 -16.87 3.08
C TYR A 422 13.69 -17.94 2.13
N SER A 423 12.46 -17.78 1.63
CA SER A 423 11.85 -18.67 0.65
C SER A 423 12.70 -18.80 -0.63
N LYS A 424 13.18 -17.68 -1.17
CA LYS A 424 14.03 -17.66 -2.38
C LYS A 424 15.42 -18.22 -2.16
N GLN A 425 15.93 -18.19 -0.93
CA GLN A 425 17.19 -18.84 -0.54
C GLN A 425 17.05 -20.32 -0.19
N GLY A 426 15.84 -20.86 -0.16
CA GLY A 426 15.59 -22.24 0.24
C GLY A 426 15.70 -22.49 1.75
N GLN A 427 15.74 -21.43 2.56
CA GLN A 427 15.80 -21.51 4.02
C GLN A 427 14.38 -21.64 4.59
N LEU A 428 13.80 -22.84 4.44
CA LEU A 428 12.40 -23.09 4.78
C LEU A 428 12.11 -22.93 6.28
N LYS A 429 13.03 -23.37 7.16
CA LYS A 429 12.82 -23.32 8.62
C LYS A 429 12.73 -21.88 9.13
N GLU A 430 13.58 -21.02 8.62
CA GLU A 430 13.64 -19.60 8.94
C GLU A 430 12.40 -18.87 8.38
N ALA A 431 11.95 -19.24 7.17
CA ALA A 431 10.70 -18.73 6.61
C ALA A 431 9.49 -19.13 7.45
N GLU A 432 9.38 -20.40 7.89
CA GLU A 432 8.34 -20.89 8.81
C GLU A 432 8.38 -20.16 10.16
N TYR A 433 9.55 -19.95 10.71
CA TYR A 433 9.73 -19.22 11.97
C TYR A 433 9.19 -17.78 11.85
N MET A 434 9.58 -17.07 10.80
CA MET A 434 9.11 -15.69 10.56
C MET A 434 7.61 -15.62 10.29
N PHE A 435 7.05 -16.59 9.59
CA PHE A 435 5.63 -16.69 9.34
C PHE A 435 4.81 -16.90 10.62
N ASN A 436 5.29 -17.77 11.51
CA ASN A 436 4.67 -18.00 12.81
C ASN A 436 4.82 -16.77 13.72
N LEU A 437 5.98 -16.12 13.72
CA LEU A 437 6.22 -14.89 14.47
C LEU A 437 5.26 -13.77 14.04
N MET A 438 5.03 -13.63 12.73
CA MET A 438 4.06 -12.70 12.17
C MET A 438 2.65 -12.94 12.73
N LYS A 439 2.21 -14.21 12.78
CA LYS A 439 0.91 -14.59 13.34
C LYS A 439 0.83 -14.30 14.85
N MET A 440 1.88 -14.65 15.59
CA MET A 440 1.94 -14.38 17.04
C MET A 440 1.95 -12.88 17.37
N ALA A 441 2.55 -12.06 16.50
CA ALA A 441 2.53 -10.61 16.63
C ALA A 441 1.15 -9.99 16.27
N GLY A 442 0.13 -10.79 15.97
CA GLY A 442 -1.20 -10.33 15.59
C GLY A 442 -1.25 -9.65 14.22
N CYS A 443 -0.26 -9.91 13.36
CA CYS A 443 -0.23 -9.42 11.99
C CYS A 443 -0.82 -10.50 11.07
N PRO A 444 -2.03 -10.34 10.53
CA PRO A 444 -2.61 -11.33 9.62
C PRO A 444 -1.76 -11.42 8.35
N PRO A 445 -1.39 -12.64 7.90
CA PRO A 445 -0.70 -12.81 6.63
C PRO A 445 -1.56 -12.33 5.45
N ASP A 446 -0.94 -11.67 4.49
CA ASP A 446 -1.57 -11.24 3.25
C ASP A 446 -1.35 -12.28 2.11
N VAL A 447 -1.97 -12.03 0.96
CA VAL A 447 -1.83 -12.89 -0.23
C VAL A 447 -0.36 -13.09 -0.60
N CYS A 448 0.46 -12.03 -0.54
CA CYS A 448 1.87 -12.08 -0.91
C CYS A 448 2.69 -12.99 0.03
N THR A 449 2.38 -12.94 1.32
CA THR A 449 3.01 -13.78 2.35
C THR A 449 2.68 -15.26 2.14
N TYR A 450 1.39 -15.57 1.93
CA TYR A 450 0.95 -16.94 1.63
C TYR A 450 1.59 -17.45 0.34
N THR A 451 1.60 -16.63 -0.72
CA THR A 451 2.25 -16.99 -2.00
C THR A 451 3.73 -17.34 -1.80
N SER A 452 4.45 -16.55 -1.02
CA SER A 452 5.87 -16.79 -0.72
C SER A 452 6.07 -18.09 0.05
N MET A 453 5.20 -18.39 1.03
CA MET A 453 5.27 -19.66 1.79
C MET A 453 4.88 -20.86 0.94
N VAL A 454 3.86 -20.77 0.08
CA VAL A 454 3.51 -21.82 -0.88
C VAL A 454 4.69 -22.12 -1.80
N HIS A 455 5.37 -21.08 -2.31
CA HIS A 455 6.58 -21.28 -3.10
C HIS A 455 7.72 -21.95 -2.31
N ALA A 456 7.92 -21.57 -1.04
CA ALA A 456 8.93 -22.18 -0.17
C ALA A 456 8.66 -23.68 0.02
N TYR A 457 7.41 -24.03 0.35
CA TYR A 457 7.01 -25.43 0.51
C TYR A 457 7.08 -26.23 -0.80
N THR A 458 6.67 -25.63 -1.92
CA THR A 458 6.76 -26.31 -3.22
C THR A 458 8.21 -26.51 -3.66
N ALA A 459 9.11 -25.57 -3.36
CA ALA A 459 10.54 -25.70 -3.64
C ALA A 459 11.20 -26.77 -2.79
N ALA A 460 10.72 -26.95 -1.54
CA ALA A 460 11.19 -27.98 -0.60
C ALA A 460 10.46 -29.33 -0.77
N GLU A 461 9.63 -29.48 -1.81
CA GLU A 461 8.82 -30.67 -2.10
C GLU A 461 7.88 -31.10 -0.96
N ASN A 462 7.49 -30.14 -0.12
CA ASN A 462 6.57 -30.37 1.01
C ASN A 462 5.13 -30.02 0.60
N TRP A 463 4.54 -30.88 -0.22
CA TRP A 463 3.23 -30.66 -0.84
C TRP A 463 2.09 -30.62 0.19
N GLU A 464 2.20 -31.42 1.26
CA GLU A 464 1.19 -31.50 2.32
C GLU A 464 1.01 -30.13 3.02
N LYS A 465 2.13 -29.50 3.41
CA LYS A 465 2.08 -28.17 4.04
C LYS A 465 1.63 -27.08 3.06
N ALA A 466 2.01 -27.19 1.78
CA ALA A 466 1.52 -26.26 0.76
C ALA A 466 -0.01 -26.35 0.60
N CYS A 467 -0.57 -27.56 0.63
CA CYS A 467 -2.01 -27.77 0.59
C CYS A 467 -2.72 -27.24 1.85
N ALA A 468 -2.13 -27.47 3.03
CA ALA A 468 -2.68 -26.96 4.30
C ALA A 468 -2.72 -25.43 4.35
N LEU A 469 -1.78 -24.74 3.70
CA LEU A 469 -1.81 -23.29 3.58
C LEU A 469 -2.99 -22.81 2.73
N TYR A 470 -3.37 -23.55 1.70
CA TYR A 470 -4.57 -23.20 0.91
C TYR A 470 -5.84 -23.32 1.77
N ASP A 471 -5.97 -24.40 2.52
CA ASP A 471 -7.10 -24.60 3.43
C ASP A 471 -7.16 -23.46 4.50
N GLU A 472 -5.98 -22.98 4.95
CA GLU A 472 -5.88 -21.81 5.85
C GLU A 472 -6.26 -20.48 5.15
N MET A 473 -5.87 -20.28 3.88
CA MET A 473 -6.28 -19.11 3.11
C MET A 473 -7.80 -19.07 2.92
N GLU A 474 -8.40 -20.20 2.62
CA GLU A 474 -9.85 -20.34 2.45
C GLU A 474 -10.61 -20.02 3.75
N THR A 475 -10.16 -20.55 4.89
CA THR A 475 -10.77 -20.26 6.21
C THR A 475 -10.68 -18.78 6.58
N ASN A 476 -9.62 -18.09 6.15
CA ASN A 476 -9.42 -16.66 6.38
C ASN A 476 -10.08 -15.77 5.29
N ASN A 477 -10.84 -16.35 4.35
CA ASN A 477 -11.44 -15.65 3.19
C ASN A 477 -10.42 -14.86 2.35
N ILE A 478 -9.19 -15.35 2.23
CA ILE A 478 -8.13 -14.75 1.43
C ILE A 478 -8.07 -15.47 0.10
N LEU A 479 -8.42 -14.76 -0.98
CA LEU A 479 -8.36 -15.32 -2.33
C LEU A 479 -6.90 -15.34 -2.82
N PRO A 480 -6.40 -16.49 -3.33
CA PRO A 480 -5.07 -16.55 -3.92
C PRO A 480 -5.01 -15.73 -5.23
N ASP A 481 -3.89 -15.09 -5.47
CA ASP A 481 -3.61 -14.44 -6.76
C ASP A 481 -3.20 -15.46 -7.84
N THR A 482 -3.06 -15.01 -9.09
CA THR A 482 -2.69 -15.87 -10.22
C THR A 482 -1.38 -16.66 -9.97
N ILE A 483 -0.42 -16.03 -9.25
CA ILE A 483 0.87 -16.65 -8.96
C ILE A 483 0.71 -17.74 -7.90
N ALA A 484 -0.05 -17.44 -6.82
CA ALA A 484 -0.37 -18.43 -5.79
C ALA A 484 -1.16 -19.61 -6.37
N CYS A 485 -2.16 -19.35 -7.22
CA CYS A 485 -2.94 -20.39 -7.88
C CYS A 485 -2.06 -21.34 -8.70
N SER A 486 -1.12 -20.83 -9.48
CA SER A 486 -0.21 -21.68 -10.27
C SER A 486 0.69 -22.55 -9.40
N ALA A 487 1.20 -22.00 -8.29
CA ALA A 487 2.04 -22.73 -7.34
C ALA A 487 1.23 -23.78 -6.56
N LEU A 488 0.03 -23.45 -6.12
CA LEU A 488 -0.89 -24.39 -5.44
C LEU A 488 -1.33 -25.53 -6.37
N MET A 489 -1.70 -25.23 -7.62
CA MET A 489 -2.04 -26.26 -8.59
C MET A 489 -0.90 -27.25 -8.81
N ARG A 490 0.34 -26.74 -8.89
CA ARG A 490 1.54 -27.59 -8.93
C ARG A 490 1.68 -28.44 -7.68
N ALA A 491 1.46 -27.85 -6.49
CA ALA A 491 1.48 -28.57 -5.21
C ALA A 491 0.43 -29.69 -5.19
N PHE A 492 -0.80 -29.41 -5.61
CA PHE A 492 -1.88 -30.41 -5.68
C PHE A 492 -1.57 -31.55 -6.67
N ASN A 493 -1.01 -31.24 -7.85
CA ASN A 493 -0.62 -32.27 -8.82
C ASN A 493 0.48 -33.16 -8.27
N LYS A 494 1.51 -32.61 -7.66
CA LYS A 494 2.62 -33.35 -7.05
C LYS A 494 2.23 -34.06 -5.76
N GLY A 495 1.33 -33.47 -4.97
CA GLY A 495 0.78 -34.04 -3.73
C GLY A 495 -0.30 -35.09 -3.92
N GLY A 496 -0.57 -35.52 -5.17
CA GLY A 496 -1.54 -36.58 -5.46
C GLY A 496 -3.02 -36.15 -5.30
N GLN A 497 -3.32 -34.86 -5.34
CA GLN A 497 -4.69 -34.32 -5.24
C GLN A 497 -5.12 -33.54 -6.51
N PRO A 498 -5.02 -34.13 -7.70
CA PRO A 498 -5.28 -33.41 -8.97
C PRO A 498 -6.73 -32.93 -9.12
N SER A 499 -7.70 -33.52 -8.39
CA SER A 499 -9.09 -33.04 -8.37
C SER A 499 -9.22 -31.63 -7.79
N LYS A 500 -8.42 -31.25 -6.78
CA LYS A 500 -8.41 -29.91 -6.22
C LYS A 500 -7.94 -28.85 -7.22
N VAL A 501 -7.14 -29.23 -8.21
CA VAL A 501 -6.72 -28.32 -9.30
C VAL A 501 -7.93 -27.86 -10.11
N LEU A 502 -8.84 -28.78 -10.44
CA LEU A 502 -10.03 -28.47 -11.23
C LEU A 502 -11.02 -27.61 -10.42
N ILE A 503 -11.18 -27.91 -9.11
CA ILE A 503 -12.02 -27.08 -8.21
C ILE A 503 -11.45 -25.67 -8.11
N LEU A 504 -10.15 -25.53 -7.92
CA LEU A 504 -9.50 -24.21 -7.86
C LEU A 504 -9.66 -23.44 -9.18
N ALA A 505 -9.62 -24.13 -10.32
CA ALA A 505 -9.86 -23.52 -11.62
C ALA A 505 -11.30 -23.02 -11.79
N GLU A 506 -12.30 -23.72 -11.25
CA GLU A 506 -13.70 -23.25 -11.23
C GLU A 506 -13.86 -22.00 -10.37
N ILE A 507 -13.24 -21.98 -9.18
CA ILE A 507 -13.23 -20.79 -8.30
C ILE A 507 -12.57 -19.60 -9.00
N MET A 508 -11.45 -19.82 -9.69
CA MET A 508 -10.79 -18.76 -10.47
C MET A 508 -11.70 -18.19 -11.55
N LYS A 509 -12.47 -19.07 -12.23
CA LYS A 509 -13.42 -18.65 -13.26
C LYS A 509 -14.58 -17.84 -12.68
N GLU A 510 -15.14 -18.26 -11.56
CA GLU A 510 -16.22 -17.53 -10.86
C GLU A 510 -15.76 -16.15 -10.36
N LYS A 511 -14.50 -16.03 -9.95
CA LYS A 511 -13.90 -14.80 -9.43
C LYS A 511 -13.22 -13.94 -10.50
N GLU A 512 -13.34 -14.30 -11.77
CA GLU A 512 -12.73 -13.60 -12.92
C GLU A 512 -11.20 -13.42 -12.79
N ILE A 513 -10.51 -14.36 -12.11
CA ILE A 513 -9.04 -14.35 -12.01
C ILE A 513 -8.47 -14.77 -13.37
N PRO A 514 -7.53 -14.00 -13.96
CA PRO A 514 -7.02 -14.31 -15.29
C PRO A 514 -6.20 -15.60 -15.31
N PHE A 515 -6.42 -16.40 -16.35
CA PHE A 515 -5.69 -17.64 -16.60
C PHE A 515 -4.42 -17.35 -17.40
N GLY A 516 -3.27 -17.76 -16.88
CA GLY A 516 -1.99 -17.71 -17.59
C GLY A 516 -1.56 -19.11 -18.05
N ASP A 517 -0.54 -19.17 -18.93
CA ASP A 517 0.00 -20.43 -19.48
C ASP A 517 0.39 -21.46 -18.40
N ALA A 518 0.97 -20.98 -17.29
CA ALA A 518 1.36 -21.84 -16.17
C ALA A 518 0.16 -22.56 -15.54
N ILE A 519 -0.98 -21.87 -15.42
CA ILE A 519 -2.22 -22.43 -14.87
C ILE A 519 -2.78 -23.47 -15.82
N PHE A 520 -2.88 -23.16 -17.11
CA PHE A 520 -3.33 -24.13 -18.12
C PHE A 520 -2.45 -25.38 -18.15
N PHE A 521 -1.13 -25.20 -18.03
CA PHE A 521 -0.18 -26.31 -17.94
C PHE A 521 -0.47 -27.24 -16.77
N GLU A 522 -0.71 -26.70 -15.58
CA GLU A 522 -1.04 -27.49 -14.40
C GLU A 522 -2.43 -28.14 -14.48
N MET A 523 -3.42 -27.48 -15.12
CA MET A 523 -4.74 -28.05 -15.36
C MET A 523 -4.68 -29.24 -16.34
N VAL A 524 -3.92 -29.10 -17.42
CA VAL A 524 -3.70 -30.22 -18.39
C VAL A 524 -2.96 -31.37 -17.74
N SER A 525 -1.98 -31.05 -16.86
CA SER A 525 -1.28 -32.04 -16.05
C SER A 525 -2.24 -32.80 -15.13
N ALA A 526 -3.16 -32.10 -14.45
CA ALA A 526 -4.18 -32.70 -13.60
C ALA A 526 -5.12 -33.63 -14.42
N CYS A 527 -5.61 -33.17 -15.57
CA CYS A 527 -6.41 -34.00 -16.47
C CYS A 527 -5.65 -35.25 -16.93
N SER A 528 -4.35 -35.13 -17.17
CA SER A 528 -3.49 -36.27 -17.56
C SER A 528 -3.37 -37.30 -16.42
N ILE A 529 -3.21 -36.84 -15.18
CA ILE A 529 -3.13 -37.71 -13.99
C ILE A 529 -4.47 -38.41 -13.74
N LEU A 530 -5.59 -37.69 -13.87
CA LEU A 530 -6.95 -38.22 -13.71
C LEU A 530 -7.43 -39.06 -14.90
N ARG A 531 -6.70 -39.03 -16.01
CA ARG A 531 -7.09 -39.62 -17.32
C ARG A 531 -8.44 -39.12 -17.82
N ASP A 532 -8.82 -37.90 -17.44
CA ASP A 532 -10.08 -37.29 -17.86
C ASP A 532 -9.89 -36.41 -19.11
N TRP A 533 -10.10 -37.04 -20.28
CA TRP A 533 -10.00 -36.38 -21.57
C TRP A 533 -11.19 -35.44 -21.86
N ARG A 534 -12.36 -35.62 -21.18
CA ARG A 534 -13.54 -34.75 -21.37
C ARG A 534 -13.32 -33.36 -20.82
N THR A 535 -12.87 -33.26 -19.60
CA THR A 535 -12.50 -31.96 -18.99
C THR A 535 -11.36 -31.29 -19.73
N ALA A 536 -10.39 -32.06 -20.26
CA ALA A 536 -9.35 -31.51 -21.12
C ALA A 536 -9.90 -30.88 -22.41
N MET A 537 -10.94 -31.50 -23.02
CA MET A 537 -11.60 -30.95 -24.22
C MET A 537 -12.39 -29.65 -23.91
N ASP A 538 -13.00 -29.55 -22.73
CA ASP A 538 -13.69 -28.32 -22.32
C ASP A 538 -12.69 -27.21 -22.02
N LEU A 539 -11.52 -27.54 -21.46
CA LEU A 539 -10.40 -26.60 -21.32
C LEU A 539 -9.91 -26.07 -22.66
N ILE A 540 -9.78 -26.96 -23.67
CA ILE A 540 -9.38 -26.57 -25.03
C ILE A 540 -10.37 -25.57 -25.62
N LYS A 541 -11.68 -25.79 -25.47
CA LYS A 541 -12.71 -24.84 -25.93
C LYS A 541 -12.59 -23.48 -25.21
N PHE A 542 -12.26 -23.51 -23.93
CA PHE A 542 -12.05 -22.28 -23.15
C PHE A 542 -10.80 -21.52 -23.60
N MET A 543 -9.75 -22.23 -24.03
CA MET A 543 -8.49 -21.63 -24.51
C MET A 543 -8.58 -21.15 -25.96
N GLU A 544 -9.56 -21.61 -26.76
CA GLU A 544 -9.66 -21.30 -28.19
C GLU A 544 -9.50 -19.84 -28.60
N PRO A 545 -10.05 -18.84 -27.84
CA PRO A 545 -9.87 -17.43 -28.17
C PRO A 545 -8.43 -16.94 -28.02
N SER A 546 -7.61 -17.67 -27.27
CA SER A 546 -6.25 -17.27 -26.88
C SER A 546 -5.13 -18.08 -27.54
N PHE A 547 -5.45 -19.02 -28.47
CA PHE A 547 -4.45 -19.92 -29.06
C PHE A 547 -3.27 -19.23 -29.75
N ALA A 548 -3.45 -18.02 -30.28
CA ALA A 548 -2.37 -17.26 -30.91
C ALA A 548 -1.27 -16.84 -29.92
N VAL A 549 -1.56 -16.85 -28.61
CA VAL A 549 -0.66 -16.40 -27.52
C VAL A 549 -0.13 -17.57 -26.68
N VAL A 550 -0.70 -18.77 -26.86
CA VAL A 550 -0.38 -19.96 -26.06
C VAL A 550 1.01 -20.50 -26.40
N SER A 551 1.80 -20.82 -25.37
CA SER A 551 3.15 -21.37 -25.56
C SER A 551 3.17 -22.73 -26.22
N ALA A 552 4.18 -23.00 -27.08
CA ALA A 552 4.39 -24.30 -27.71
C ALA A 552 4.51 -25.47 -26.71
N GLY A 553 4.97 -25.19 -25.48
CA GLY A 553 5.06 -26.19 -24.41
C GLY A 553 3.71 -26.75 -23.97
N LEU A 554 2.72 -25.87 -23.79
CA LEU A 554 1.36 -26.25 -23.40
C LEU A 554 0.65 -27.03 -24.51
N VAL A 555 0.84 -26.58 -25.74
CA VAL A 555 0.36 -27.29 -26.96
C VAL A 555 0.88 -28.72 -26.97
N ASN A 556 2.17 -28.89 -26.80
CA ASN A 556 2.82 -30.20 -26.84
C ASN A 556 2.31 -31.11 -25.72
N GLN A 557 2.02 -30.60 -24.55
CA GLN A 557 1.46 -31.37 -23.44
C GLN A 557 0.03 -31.85 -23.76
N LEU A 558 -0.82 -30.99 -24.34
CA LEU A 558 -2.17 -31.33 -24.73
C LEU A 558 -2.17 -32.42 -25.83
N LEU A 559 -1.35 -32.25 -26.85
CA LEU A 559 -1.22 -33.23 -27.95
C LEU A 559 -0.70 -34.59 -27.44
N TYR A 560 0.29 -34.55 -26.52
CA TYR A 560 0.81 -35.76 -25.87
C TYR A 560 -0.28 -36.47 -25.06
N PHE A 561 -1.05 -35.73 -24.26
CA PHE A 561 -2.13 -36.31 -23.46
C PHE A 561 -3.25 -36.92 -24.32
N LEU A 562 -3.73 -36.20 -25.35
CA LEU A 562 -4.77 -36.70 -26.26
C LEU A 562 -4.29 -37.95 -27.04
N GLY A 563 -3.03 -37.93 -27.46
CA GLY A 563 -2.42 -39.07 -28.13
C GLY A 563 -2.34 -40.32 -27.23
N LYS A 564 -1.88 -40.14 -26.00
CA LYS A 564 -1.83 -41.22 -24.98
C LYS A 564 -3.22 -41.74 -24.58
N SER A 565 -4.25 -40.90 -24.66
CA SER A 565 -5.64 -41.29 -24.41
C SER A 565 -6.30 -41.98 -25.60
N GLY A 566 -5.57 -42.25 -26.70
CA GLY A 566 -6.07 -42.89 -27.91
C GLY A 566 -6.99 -42.03 -28.76
N LYS A 567 -7.11 -40.71 -28.48
CA LYS A 567 -7.99 -39.78 -29.18
C LYS A 567 -7.28 -39.07 -30.34
N THR A 568 -6.73 -39.85 -31.27
CA THR A 568 -5.90 -39.35 -32.38
C THR A 568 -6.62 -38.40 -33.32
N GLU A 569 -7.92 -38.60 -33.57
CA GLU A 569 -8.70 -37.69 -34.42
C GLU A 569 -8.89 -36.30 -33.75
N THR A 570 -9.17 -36.30 -32.46
CA THR A 570 -9.30 -35.03 -31.71
C THR A 570 -7.98 -34.32 -31.60
N MET A 571 -6.88 -35.04 -31.41
CA MET A 571 -5.51 -34.53 -31.43
C MET A 571 -5.18 -33.84 -32.76
N LEU A 572 -5.52 -34.45 -33.89
CA LEU A 572 -5.31 -33.86 -35.21
C LEU A 572 -6.19 -32.62 -35.45
N LYS A 573 -7.48 -32.68 -35.07
CA LYS A 573 -8.37 -31.51 -35.15
C LYS A 573 -7.84 -30.32 -34.35
N LEU A 574 -7.35 -30.58 -33.16
CA LEU A 574 -6.72 -29.54 -32.31
C LEU A 574 -5.49 -28.96 -33.02
N PHE A 575 -4.61 -29.83 -33.55
CA PHE A 575 -3.41 -29.38 -34.25
C PHE A 575 -3.76 -28.50 -35.46
N TYR A 576 -4.73 -28.91 -36.31
CA TYR A 576 -5.19 -28.08 -37.43
C TYR A 576 -5.69 -26.71 -37.00
N LYS A 577 -6.50 -26.69 -35.93
CA LYS A 577 -7.06 -25.46 -35.41
C LYS A 577 -5.98 -24.50 -34.89
N MET A 578 -4.96 -25.05 -34.26
CA MET A 578 -3.82 -24.26 -33.74
C MET A 578 -2.96 -23.71 -34.87
N VAL A 579 -2.64 -24.49 -35.87
CA VAL A 579 -1.92 -24.04 -37.08
C VAL A 579 -2.71 -22.93 -37.79
N SER A 580 -4.03 -23.07 -37.92
CA SER A 580 -4.88 -22.05 -38.54
C SER A 580 -5.00 -20.76 -37.73
N SER A 581 -4.82 -20.82 -36.40
CA SER A 581 -4.81 -19.63 -35.51
C SER A 581 -3.43 -18.98 -35.37
N GLY A 582 -2.39 -19.51 -36.03
CA GLY A 582 -1.04 -18.93 -36.02
C GLY A 582 -0.21 -19.27 -34.77
N ALA A 583 -0.56 -20.35 -34.05
CA ALA A 583 0.22 -20.80 -32.89
C ALA A 583 1.60 -21.32 -33.31
N ASP A 584 2.64 -21.10 -32.51
CA ASP A 584 4.00 -21.58 -32.75
C ASP A 584 4.07 -23.11 -32.67
N VAL A 585 4.38 -23.74 -33.80
CA VAL A 585 4.57 -25.18 -33.92
C VAL A 585 6.05 -25.51 -34.17
N ASN A 586 6.62 -26.33 -33.29
CA ASN A 586 8.04 -26.65 -33.35
C ASN A 586 8.29 -28.14 -33.67
N PHE A 587 9.56 -28.52 -33.86
CA PHE A 587 9.95 -29.91 -34.12
C PHE A 587 9.38 -30.89 -33.09
N ASN A 588 9.34 -30.53 -31.80
CA ASN A 588 8.78 -31.39 -30.76
C ASN A 588 7.29 -31.64 -30.93
N THR A 589 6.52 -30.64 -31.40
CA THR A 589 5.09 -30.77 -31.69
C THR A 589 4.85 -31.88 -32.76
N TYR A 590 5.58 -31.81 -33.86
CA TYR A 590 5.47 -32.86 -34.91
C TYR A 590 5.95 -34.23 -34.42
N SER A 591 7.05 -34.28 -33.63
CA SER A 591 7.53 -35.53 -33.05
C SER A 591 6.50 -36.21 -32.13
N ILE A 592 5.78 -35.46 -31.33
CA ILE A 592 4.71 -35.96 -30.44
C ILE A 592 3.54 -36.48 -31.28
N LEU A 593 3.11 -35.75 -32.33
CA LEU A 593 2.05 -36.20 -33.24
C LEU A 593 2.41 -37.50 -33.93
N LEU A 594 3.60 -37.56 -34.53
CA LEU A 594 4.09 -38.73 -35.24
C LEU A 594 4.19 -39.96 -34.36
N LYS A 595 4.79 -39.84 -33.14
CA LYS A 595 4.88 -40.95 -32.18
C LYS A 595 3.51 -41.48 -31.77
N ASN A 596 2.54 -40.61 -31.54
CA ASN A 596 1.19 -41.01 -31.15
C ASN A 596 0.41 -41.64 -32.31
N LEU A 597 0.59 -41.17 -33.55
CA LEU A 597 -0.01 -41.75 -34.75
C LEU A 597 0.57 -43.12 -35.04
N LEU A 598 1.87 -43.31 -34.85
CA LEU A 598 2.52 -44.59 -35.03
C LEU A 598 2.03 -45.61 -34.00
N SER A 599 1.93 -45.24 -32.72
CA SER A 599 1.41 -46.09 -31.65
C SER A 599 -0.07 -46.49 -31.88
N ALA A 600 -0.85 -45.65 -32.55
CA ALA A 600 -2.24 -45.90 -32.93
C ALA A 600 -2.39 -46.65 -34.24
N GLY A 601 -1.30 -46.98 -34.94
CA GLY A 601 -1.33 -47.69 -36.21
C GLY A 601 -1.85 -46.90 -37.41
N ASN A 602 -1.97 -45.57 -37.27
CA ASN A 602 -2.55 -44.71 -38.32
C ASN A 602 -1.45 -44.15 -39.25
N TRP A 603 -0.90 -45.05 -40.08
CA TRP A 603 0.21 -44.73 -40.96
C TRP A 603 -0.14 -43.71 -42.06
N ARG A 604 -1.41 -43.67 -42.53
CA ARG A 604 -1.84 -42.70 -43.56
C ARG A 604 -1.72 -41.28 -43.04
N LYS A 605 -2.23 -41.02 -41.83
CA LYS A 605 -2.11 -39.70 -41.17
C LYS A 605 -0.68 -39.36 -40.74
N TYR A 606 0.13 -40.37 -40.46
CA TYR A 606 1.55 -40.20 -40.20
C TYR A 606 2.27 -39.56 -41.38
N ILE A 607 2.04 -40.07 -42.60
CA ILE A 607 2.65 -39.55 -43.82
C ILE A 607 2.14 -38.14 -44.12
N GLU A 608 0.86 -37.86 -43.93
CA GLU A 608 0.30 -36.51 -44.08
C GLU A 608 0.97 -35.51 -43.14
N VAL A 609 1.15 -35.86 -41.87
CA VAL A 609 1.81 -34.99 -40.86
C VAL A 609 3.29 -34.81 -41.18
N LEU A 610 3.98 -35.81 -41.69
CA LEU A 610 5.33 -35.71 -42.19
C LEU A 610 5.44 -34.72 -43.37
N GLN A 611 4.48 -34.76 -44.31
CA GLN A 611 4.42 -33.80 -45.40
C GLN A 611 4.26 -32.36 -44.86
N TRP A 612 3.33 -32.12 -43.93
CA TRP A 612 3.15 -30.79 -43.34
C TRP A 612 4.38 -30.29 -42.59
N MET A 613 5.15 -31.20 -41.95
CA MET A 613 6.40 -30.85 -41.29
C MET A 613 7.42 -30.33 -42.33
N VAL A 614 7.52 -30.99 -43.48
CA VAL A 614 8.37 -30.59 -44.60
C VAL A 614 7.88 -29.27 -45.22
N ASP A 615 6.58 -29.13 -45.45
CA ASP A 615 5.96 -27.92 -46.03
C ASP A 615 6.13 -26.70 -45.10
N ALA A 616 6.19 -26.92 -43.77
CA ALA A 616 6.49 -25.91 -42.78
C ALA A 616 8.00 -25.58 -42.67
N GLY A 617 8.86 -26.18 -43.50
CA GLY A 617 10.31 -25.95 -43.49
C GLY A 617 11.06 -26.65 -42.34
N ILE A 618 10.41 -27.55 -41.61
CA ILE A 618 11.02 -28.28 -40.49
C ILE A 618 11.50 -29.65 -41.01
N GLN A 619 12.82 -29.91 -40.89
CA GLN A 619 13.37 -31.17 -41.40
C GLN A 619 13.06 -32.36 -40.48
N PRO A 620 12.43 -33.45 -40.99
CA PRO A 620 12.24 -34.65 -40.22
C PRO A 620 13.56 -35.37 -39.87
N SER A 621 13.63 -36.02 -38.70
CA SER A 621 14.80 -36.79 -38.32
C SER A 621 14.88 -38.12 -39.08
N LYS A 622 16.10 -38.68 -39.19
CA LYS A 622 16.29 -40.02 -39.79
C LYS A 622 15.45 -41.09 -39.09
N GLU A 623 15.30 -40.98 -37.77
CA GLU A 623 14.50 -41.92 -36.99
C GLU A 623 13.03 -41.93 -37.41
N MET A 624 12.42 -40.77 -37.68
CA MET A 624 11.01 -40.66 -38.14
C MET A 624 10.75 -41.41 -39.45
N TYR A 625 11.72 -41.42 -40.34
CA TYR A 625 11.64 -42.20 -41.56
C TYR A 625 11.84 -43.70 -41.31
N CYS A 626 12.73 -44.08 -40.39
CA CYS A 626 13.00 -45.48 -40.03
C CYS A 626 11.82 -46.09 -39.28
N ASP A 627 11.20 -45.34 -38.37
CA ASP A 627 10.05 -45.79 -37.56
C ASP A 627 8.89 -46.25 -38.44
N ILE A 628 8.54 -45.49 -39.48
CA ILE A 628 7.44 -45.86 -40.39
C ILE A 628 7.84 -46.96 -41.32
N SER A 629 9.11 -47.02 -41.78
CA SER A 629 9.60 -48.14 -42.58
C SER A 629 9.54 -49.45 -41.80
N TYR A 630 9.94 -49.43 -40.54
CA TYR A 630 9.87 -50.58 -39.65
C TYR A 630 8.43 -51.02 -39.36
N PHE A 631 7.53 -50.05 -39.16
CA PHE A 631 6.10 -50.30 -38.98
C PHE A 631 5.46 -50.90 -40.22
N SER A 632 5.82 -50.44 -41.42
CA SER A 632 5.29 -50.95 -42.68
C SER A 632 5.65 -52.44 -42.92
N GLN A 633 6.85 -52.85 -42.47
CA GLN A 633 7.30 -54.23 -42.62
C GLN A 633 6.60 -55.22 -41.67
N ARG A 634 6.13 -54.75 -40.52
CA ARG A 634 5.57 -55.62 -39.45
C ARG A 634 4.05 -55.68 -39.39
N SER A 635 3.36 -54.63 -39.77
CA SER A 635 1.94 -54.43 -39.41
C SER A 635 1.01 -54.24 -40.62
N VAL A 636 1.54 -54.13 -41.86
CA VAL A 636 0.78 -53.74 -43.04
C VAL A 636 1.00 -54.76 -44.16
N GLY A 637 -0.06 -55.13 -44.87
CA GLY A 637 0.05 -56.06 -46.02
C GLY A 637 0.98 -55.49 -47.10
N VAL A 638 1.53 -56.40 -47.92
CA VAL A 638 2.59 -56.11 -48.91
C VAL A 638 2.23 -54.96 -49.88
N GLU A 639 0.98 -54.80 -50.27
CA GLU A 639 0.54 -53.70 -51.15
C GLU A 639 0.62 -52.33 -50.53
N ASN A 640 0.30 -52.22 -49.24
CA ASN A 640 0.38 -50.97 -48.51
C ASN A 640 1.84 -50.58 -48.14
N ALA A 641 2.72 -51.59 -48.01
CA ALA A 641 4.14 -51.32 -47.70
C ALA A 641 4.85 -50.69 -48.92
N ALA A 642 4.52 -51.10 -50.12
CA ALA A 642 5.08 -50.50 -51.34
C ALA A 642 4.62 -49.03 -51.52
N THR A 643 3.33 -48.75 -51.31
CA THR A 643 2.79 -47.38 -51.36
C THR A 643 3.38 -46.43 -50.27
N ILE A 644 3.67 -46.97 -49.10
CA ILE A 644 4.34 -46.23 -48.04
C ILE A 644 5.77 -45.87 -48.48
N GLN A 645 6.47 -46.83 -49.07
CA GLN A 645 7.85 -46.64 -49.48
C GLN A 645 8.00 -45.62 -50.62
N GLU A 646 7.12 -45.70 -51.59
CA GLU A 646 7.05 -44.77 -52.74
C GLU A 646 6.80 -43.32 -52.25
N ARG A 647 5.86 -43.11 -51.33
CA ARG A 647 5.59 -41.80 -50.74
C ARG A 647 6.74 -41.29 -49.89
N LEU A 648 7.44 -42.16 -49.16
CA LEU A 648 8.60 -41.77 -48.38
C LEU A 648 9.79 -41.35 -49.26
N GLU A 649 10.00 -42.00 -50.39
CA GLU A 649 11.02 -41.66 -51.36
C GLU A 649 10.72 -40.29 -52.02
N SER A 650 9.45 -40.03 -52.36
CA SER A 650 9.03 -38.73 -52.88
C SER A 650 9.25 -37.60 -51.86
N LEU A 651 8.96 -37.84 -50.58
CA LEU A 651 9.21 -36.87 -49.48
C LEU A 651 10.71 -36.61 -49.28
N ARG A 652 11.55 -37.64 -49.37
CA ARG A 652 13.02 -37.47 -49.28
C ARG A 652 13.56 -36.66 -50.45
N GLY A 653 13.01 -36.86 -51.67
CA GLY A 653 13.36 -36.08 -52.86
C GLY A 653 12.99 -34.59 -52.70
N ASN A 654 11.81 -34.31 -52.17
CA ASN A 654 11.35 -32.92 -51.89
C ASN A 654 12.23 -32.22 -50.87
N VAL A 655 12.66 -32.88 -49.79
CA VAL A 655 13.57 -32.34 -48.79
C VAL A 655 14.94 -32.01 -49.38
N GLN A 656 15.49 -32.90 -50.26
CA GLN A 656 16.77 -32.63 -50.95
C GLN A 656 16.68 -31.45 -51.91
N ASN A 657 15.55 -31.31 -52.63
CA ASN A 657 15.32 -30.19 -53.54
C ASN A 657 15.15 -28.86 -52.74
N GLN A 658 14.48 -28.84 -51.61
CA GLN A 658 14.37 -27.64 -50.76
C GLN A 658 15.73 -27.20 -50.20
N ILE A 659 16.63 -28.13 -49.83
CA ILE A 659 17.99 -27.82 -49.40
C ILE A 659 18.83 -27.25 -50.53
N LEU A 660 18.63 -27.69 -51.78
CA LEU A 660 19.31 -27.17 -52.94
C LEU A 660 18.83 -25.76 -53.34
N VAL A 661 17.57 -25.42 -53.08
CA VAL A 661 17.01 -24.09 -53.38
C VAL A 661 17.31 -23.07 -52.27
N SER A 662 17.59 -23.52 -51.05
CA SER A 662 17.95 -22.67 -49.91
C SER A 662 19.45 -22.40 -49.75
N ARG A 663 20.27 -23.04 -50.58
CA ARG A 663 21.71 -22.73 -50.76
C ARG A 663 21.90 -21.86 -52.00
#